data_88f076e9050c6887bf4f012aaebb3787
#
_entry.id   88f076e9050c6887bf4f012aaebb3787
#
_cell.length_a   1.000
_cell.length_b   1.000
_cell.length_c   1.000
_cell.angle_alpha   90.00
_cell.angle_beta   90.00
_cell.angle_gamma   90.00
#
_symmetry.space_group_name_H-M   'P 1'
#
loop_
_entity.id
_entity.type
_entity.pdbx_description
1 polymer ?
#
loop_
_entity_poly.entity_id
_entity_poly.type
_entity_poly.pdbx_seq_one_letter_code
_entity_poly.pdbx_strand_id
1 'polypeptide(L)'
;MAITGTSSIWRNGTSRKRALIVLAAAGATVVALSPVVSPGLMSKAAAASCPWVGSAAPVSQRVEQVMAAMSQSQELQLVYGTSGSYVGNVPAIAALCIPSINLQDGPQGVGDGLSGVTQLPAPVAAAASWDTSLEQQYGSVVGSEEAGKGANVNLGPTVNIVRDPRWGRAFESFGEDPYLAGQMAAAYVQGVQGQGIVDQVKHYAVYNNETNRNTSSDDSVVQERAMQEIYMPAFQAAVSAGADSAMCAYSWPNASPACQQDYLLGDLDNQFGFQGFVTSDWSATQSTAPAIEAGEDMDMPGGDNYFGSDLSSAIGNSVPRDYLDDAVERILTALFNSGVMNTGNTGSTGSTVSTAAHVSTALQVAEEGTVLLKNSGSLLPLSAGSVGSIAVIGTNASPGLSDQNCNYSSPSNVYPYSGGGSACANASAAPVSPLAGIQAAAPGATITYNSGSSQSSAVAAAQAANVAVVFGGYDETEGSDISSIDLGTAEDNLISAVAAANPRTIVVLNSGSAVTMPWLSSVAGVIESWYPGQEDGTALANILFGSYDPSGHLPVTFPASLSQVPASTAQEFPGTNGQVQYSEGIDVGYRWYQAKKQTPLFPFGYGLSYTTFSFSNLSVSGFSSAGVATVTATVTNTGSRAGADVAQLYIGDPSSTGEPPWQLKDFQRVSLNAGASTTVTFSVPVHDLTYWAGPGASTYPSAWSGPDPDGGGWTAPAGTYAIGVGDSSASLPLTGSLTLASAVGPDTVTLTSPGDQATAAGATVNLQLTATDSAAGQTLSYTATGLPAGLSLNPSTGDITGTALYQESDVVTVTATDTEGYENSVSFEWAVGGTATTCGASGTGESELSESGFTASTSAPSSGTDAPQNAITNAVNGASVTRFSSDEDQATGLTYEVNMGSAKTFNEIEMASPGSPTDYASGYRVQVSSNGSTWTTVATCGGVGTPDVASFPSQTAQYVEVVLTAADTSY
;
A
#
# COMPACT_ATOMS: atom_id res chain seq x y z
N MET A 1 9.01 -19.50 -40.97
CA MET A 1 8.52 -19.48 -42.37
C MET A 1 7.64 -18.24 -42.48
N ALA A 2 8.16 -17.23 -43.12
CA ALA A 2 7.52 -15.93 -43.28
C ALA A 2 6.35 -15.95 -44.24
N ILE A 3 5.42 -15.02 -44.14
CA ILE A 3 4.71 -14.28 -45.20
C ILE A 3 3.78 -13.27 -44.46
N THR A 4 4.08 -12.00 -44.33
CA THR A 4 3.93 -10.82 -45.24
C THR A 4 2.63 -10.72 -46.05
N GLY A 5 2.00 -9.55 -45.96
CA GLY A 5 1.07 -9.01 -46.94
C GLY A 5 0.02 -8.12 -46.29
N THR A 6 0.23 -6.85 -46.04
CA THR A 6 0.11 -5.63 -46.87
C THR A 6 -1.29 -5.29 -47.38
N SER A 7 -1.73 -4.13 -46.97
CA SER A 7 -2.39 -3.02 -47.68
C SER A 7 -3.81 -3.29 -48.22
N SER A 8 -4.70 -2.37 -48.32
CA SER A 8 -4.73 -0.91 -48.36
C SER A 8 -6.16 -0.44 -48.71
N ILE A 9 -6.53 0.73 -48.20
CA ILE A 9 -7.21 1.88 -48.87
C ILE A 9 -8.62 1.60 -49.45
N TRP A 10 -9.59 2.43 -49.06
CA TRP A 10 -10.32 3.50 -49.84
C TRP A 10 -11.54 3.97 -49.01
N ARG A 11 -11.55 5.21 -48.52
CA ARG A 11 -12.12 6.48 -49.01
C ARG A 11 -13.60 6.47 -49.48
N ASN A 12 -14.23 7.49 -48.95
CA ASN A 12 -15.35 8.34 -49.35
C ASN A 12 -16.62 8.09 -48.55
N GLY A 13 -17.18 9.00 -47.88
CA GLY A 13 -17.38 10.46 -48.09
C GLY A 13 -18.83 10.71 -48.40
N THR A 14 -19.52 11.39 -47.56
CA THR A 14 -20.51 12.40 -47.96
C THR A 14 -21.07 13.14 -46.72
N SER A 15 -20.95 14.43 -46.89
CA SER A 15 -21.54 15.49 -46.08
C SER A 15 -23.07 15.53 -46.19
N ARG A 16 -23.77 15.88 -45.12
CA ARG A 16 -25.01 16.69 -45.25
C ARG A 16 -25.14 17.68 -44.09
N LYS A 17 -25.03 18.94 -44.48
CA LYS A 17 -25.46 20.12 -43.73
C LYS A 17 -26.98 20.20 -43.69
N ARG A 18 -27.57 20.67 -42.62
CA ARG A 18 -28.81 21.47 -42.51
C ARG A 18 -28.83 21.95 -41.08
N ALA A 19 -28.94 23.14 -40.81
CA ALA A 19 -29.50 24.41 -41.19
C ALA A 19 -30.12 25.02 -39.91
N LEU A 20 -29.68 26.22 -39.65
CA LEU A 20 -30.16 27.15 -38.62
C LEU A 20 -31.63 27.46 -38.79
N ILE A 21 -32.39 27.59 -37.69
CA ILE A 21 -33.52 28.47 -37.62
C ILE A 21 -33.41 29.33 -36.38
N VAL A 22 -33.24 30.62 -36.64
CA VAL A 22 -33.33 31.73 -35.69
C VAL A 22 -34.80 32.12 -35.62
N LEU A 23 -35.34 32.32 -34.43
CA LEU A 23 -36.54 33.12 -34.23
C LEU A 23 -36.29 34.12 -33.11
N ALA A 24 -36.20 35.36 -33.53
CA ALA A 24 -36.22 36.52 -32.66
C ALA A 24 -37.66 36.88 -32.29
N ALA A 25 -37.92 37.20 -31.05
CA ALA A 25 -39.08 37.98 -30.67
C ALA A 25 -38.64 39.05 -29.67
N ALA A 26 -38.83 40.29 -30.10
CA ALA A 26 -38.60 41.49 -29.31
C ALA A 26 -39.77 41.76 -28.38
N GLY A 27 -39.49 42.30 -27.21
CA GLY A 27 -40.49 42.85 -26.30
C GLY A 27 -39.82 43.84 -25.33
N ALA A 28 -40.21 45.07 -25.42
CA ALA A 28 -39.52 46.25 -24.86
C ALA A 28 -39.89 46.56 -23.39
N THR A 29 -38.91 47.02 -22.70
CA THR A 29 -38.74 48.17 -21.80
C THR A 29 -39.78 48.44 -20.67
N VAL A 30 -39.26 48.46 -19.44
CA VAL A 30 -39.48 49.59 -18.50
C VAL A 30 -38.21 49.80 -17.67
N VAL A 31 -37.64 50.99 -17.72
CA VAL A 31 -36.51 51.41 -16.92
C VAL A 31 -37.03 51.95 -15.58
N ALA A 32 -36.57 51.38 -14.48
CA ALA A 32 -36.63 52.00 -13.17
C ALA A 32 -35.20 52.18 -12.66
N LEU A 33 -34.77 53.44 -12.63
CA LEU A 33 -33.53 53.85 -11.99
C LEU A 33 -33.65 53.80 -10.47
N SER A 34 -32.83 52.99 -9.83
CA SER A 34 -32.48 53.12 -8.42
C SER A 34 -30.95 53.16 -8.27
N PRO A 35 -30.42 53.93 -7.32
CA PRO A 35 -28.99 54.25 -7.32
C PRO A 35 -28.15 53.03 -6.90
N VAL A 36 -27.24 52.65 -7.77
CA VAL A 36 -26.23 51.63 -7.48
C VAL A 36 -25.15 52.23 -6.58
N VAL A 37 -25.17 51.80 -5.34
CA VAL A 37 -23.99 51.90 -4.45
C VAL A 37 -22.96 50.94 -5.00
N SER A 38 -21.83 51.42 -5.53
CA SER A 38 -20.69 50.64 -5.97
C SER A 38 -20.12 49.85 -4.76
N PRO A 39 -20.07 48.52 -4.82
CA PRO A 39 -19.18 47.79 -3.90
C PRO A 39 -17.74 48.07 -4.34
N GLY A 40 -16.94 48.55 -3.38
CA GLY A 40 -15.52 48.77 -3.59
C GLY A 40 -14.84 47.60 -4.29
N LEU A 41 -13.98 47.91 -5.21
CA LEU A 41 -12.97 46.96 -5.74
C LEU A 41 -12.13 46.43 -4.57
N MET A 42 -12.53 45.29 -4.04
CA MET A 42 -11.54 44.43 -3.40
C MET A 42 -10.65 43.95 -4.53
N SER A 43 -9.42 44.40 -4.53
CA SER A 43 -8.37 43.82 -5.34
C SER A 43 -8.34 42.33 -5.07
N LYS A 44 -8.71 41.52 -6.06
CA LYS A 44 -8.34 40.11 -6.07
C LYS A 44 -6.81 40.12 -5.91
N ALA A 45 -6.32 39.75 -4.76
CA ALA A 45 -4.92 39.39 -4.63
C ALA A 45 -4.62 38.46 -5.82
N ALA A 46 -3.63 38.76 -6.61
CA ALA A 46 -3.17 37.85 -7.66
C ALA A 46 -2.90 36.51 -6.98
N ALA A 47 -3.60 35.47 -7.38
CA ALA A 47 -3.26 34.13 -6.97
C ALA A 47 -1.79 33.92 -7.31
N ALA A 48 -0.98 33.52 -6.34
CA ALA A 48 0.40 33.14 -6.60
C ALA A 48 0.37 32.13 -7.73
N SER A 49 1.07 32.40 -8.83
CA SER A 49 1.21 31.40 -9.90
C SER A 49 2.23 30.38 -9.44
N CYS A 50 1.77 29.23 -8.97
CA CYS A 50 2.64 28.11 -8.65
C CYS A 50 3.02 27.41 -9.94
N PRO A 51 4.26 27.53 -10.43
CA PRO A 51 4.65 27.04 -11.75
C PRO A 51 4.61 25.51 -11.86
N TRP A 52 4.62 24.80 -10.73
CA TRP A 52 4.54 23.35 -10.67
C TRP A 52 3.13 22.80 -10.83
N VAL A 53 2.06 23.58 -10.59
CA VAL A 53 0.68 23.14 -10.77
C VAL A 53 0.29 23.12 -12.23
N GLY A 54 -0.17 21.96 -12.72
CA GLY A 54 -0.52 21.77 -14.13
C GLY A 54 0.67 21.84 -15.10
N SER A 55 1.89 21.81 -14.57
CA SER A 55 3.13 21.72 -15.36
C SER A 55 3.22 20.34 -16.03
N ALA A 56 3.83 20.30 -17.22
CA ALA A 56 4.21 19.08 -17.91
C ALA A 56 5.63 18.59 -17.54
N ALA A 57 6.31 19.28 -16.63
CA ALA A 57 7.59 18.83 -16.11
C ALA A 57 7.46 17.51 -15.34
N PRO A 58 8.52 16.70 -15.26
CA PRO A 58 8.58 15.51 -14.42
C PRO A 58 8.13 15.79 -12.98
N VAL A 59 7.63 14.77 -12.28
CA VAL A 59 7.15 14.91 -10.90
C VAL A 59 8.31 15.35 -9.99
N SER A 60 9.48 14.73 -10.11
CA SER A 60 10.69 15.08 -9.36
C SER A 60 11.02 16.59 -9.47
N GLN A 61 11.10 17.11 -10.68
CA GLN A 61 11.38 18.53 -10.89
C GLN A 61 10.30 19.46 -10.29
N ARG A 62 9.04 19.02 -10.31
CA ARG A 62 7.93 19.78 -9.69
C ARG A 62 8.04 19.76 -8.17
N VAL A 63 8.43 18.64 -7.59
CA VAL A 63 8.68 18.45 -6.15
C VAL A 63 9.84 19.34 -5.71
N GLU A 64 10.98 19.31 -6.42
CA GLU A 64 12.12 20.19 -6.14
C GLU A 64 11.74 21.69 -6.16
N GLN A 65 10.93 22.10 -7.16
CA GLN A 65 10.47 23.49 -7.23
C GLN A 65 9.60 23.89 -6.03
N VAL A 66 8.77 22.98 -5.53
CA VAL A 66 7.97 23.23 -4.32
C VAL A 66 8.88 23.31 -3.12
N MET A 67 9.77 22.32 -2.91
CA MET A 67 10.68 22.24 -1.77
C MET A 67 11.62 23.45 -1.73
N ALA A 68 12.18 23.86 -2.85
CA ALA A 68 13.01 25.08 -2.94
C ALA A 68 12.25 26.36 -2.57
N ALA A 69 10.94 26.38 -2.65
CA ALA A 69 10.10 27.51 -2.26
C ALA A 69 9.58 27.40 -0.82
N MET A 70 9.78 26.26 -0.14
CA MET A 70 9.30 25.99 1.21
C MET A 70 10.23 26.62 2.26
N SER A 71 9.66 26.94 3.39
CA SER A 71 10.37 27.20 4.63
C SER A 71 10.29 25.98 5.52
N GLN A 72 11.28 25.77 6.39
CA GLN A 72 11.27 24.66 7.36
C GLN A 72 9.96 24.55 8.16
N SER A 73 9.33 25.66 8.47
CA SER A 73 8.03 25.63 9.15
C SER A 73 6.90 25.08 8.28
N GLN A 74 7.00 25.19 6.96
CA GLN A 74 6.04 24.61 6.02
C GLN A 74 6.31 23.13 5.78
N GLU A 75 7.55 22.73 5.78
CA GLU A 75 7.96 21.32 5.72
C GLU A 75 7.48 20.58 6.97
N LEU A 76 7.78 21.11 8.16
CA LEU A 76 7.29 20.56 9.43
C LEU A 76 5.74 20.50 9.50
N GLN A 77 5.04 21.36 8.75
CA GLN A 77 3.58 21.29 8.67
C GLN A 77 3.11 20.08 7.87
N LEU A 78 3.86 19.60 6.89
CA LEU A 78 3.47 18.44 6.05
C LEU A 78 3.62 17.12 6.80
N VAL A 79 4.61 17.00 7.67
CA VAL A 79 4.94 15.78 8.40
C VAL A 79 4.15 15.59 9.69
N TYR A 80 3.20 16.48 10.01
CA TYR A 80 2.49 16.48 11.28
C TYR A 80 0.99 16.70 11.14
N GLY A 81 0.22 15.73 11.62
CA GLY A 81 -1.23 15.78 11.62
C GLY A 81 -1.84 16.86 12.50
N THR A 82 -3.05 17.27 12.17
CA THR A 82 -3.84 18.22 12.95
C THR A 82 -5.30 17.82 12.99
N SER A 83 -6.04 18.27 13.99
CA SER A 83 -7.50 18.09 14.07
C SER A 83 -8.20 18.78 12.89
N GLY A 84 -9.21 18.14 12.33
CA GLY A 84 -9.97 18.68 11.19
C GLY A 84 -11.33 18.05 11.01
N SER A 85 -11.83 18.02 9.80
CA SER A 85 -13.14 17.46 9.43
C SER A 85 -13.07 16.00 8.97
N TYR A 86 -11.88 15.48 8.77
CA TYR A 86 -11.59 14.10 8.41
C TYR A 86 -10.87 13.43 9.56
N VAL A 87 -10.70 12.12 9.50
CA VAL A 87 -10.02 11.38 10.56
C VAL A 87 -8.56 11.84 10.71
N GLY A 88 -7.88 12.16 9.60
CA GLY A 88 -6.58 12.82 9.59
C GLY A 88 -6.58 14.06 8.70
N ASN A 89 -5.84 15.11 9.10
CA ASN A 89 -5.76 16.35 8.36
C ASN A 89 -4.36 16.95 8.43
N VAL A 90 -3.88 17.46 7.27
CA VAL A 90 -2.78 18.42 7.21
C VAL A 90 -3.31 19.67 6.51
N PRO A 91 -3.17 20.86 7.12
CA PRO A 91 -3.72 22.08 6.53
C PRO A 91 -3.05 22.45 5.21
N ALA A 92 -3.79 23.07 4.30
CA ALA A 92 -3.27 23.57 3.04
C ALA A 92 -2.16 24.60 3.22
N ILE A 93 -1.13 24.58 2.37
CA ILE A 93 -0.11 25.61 2.24
C ILE A 93 -0.42 26.45 1.01
N ALA A 94 -1.39 27.33 1.14
CA ALA A 94 -1.96 28.08 0.02
C ALA A 94 -0.93 28.94 -0.74
N ALA A 95 0.14 29.39 -0.09
CA ALA A 95 1.23 30.16 -0.72
C ALA A 95 2.00 29.31 -1.76
N LEU A 96 2.01 27.99 -1.58
CA LEU A 96 2.68 27.01 -2.43
C LEU A 96 1.69 26.17 -3.24
N CYS A 97 0.42 26.52 -3.23
CA CYS A 97 -0.65 25.75 -3.88
C CYS A 97 -0.72 24.26 -3.45
N ILE A 98 -0.20 23.92 -2.29
CA ILE A 98 -0.35 22.59 -1.72
C ILE A 98 -1.75 22.53 -1.08
N PRO A 99 -2.65 21.63 -1.53
CA PRO A 99 -3.98 21.47 -0.95
C PRO A 99 -3.86 20.90 0.47
N SER A 100 -4.95 20.90 1.23
CA SER A 100 -5.00 20.13 2.49
C SER A 100 -4.90 18.64 2.17
N ILE A 101 -4.16 17.91 2.98
CA ILE A 101 -4.15 16.45 2.96
C ILE A 101 -5.24 16.00 3.91
N ASN A 102 -6.25 15.32 3.38
CA ASN A 102 -7.42 14.88 4.10
C ASN A 102 -7.47 13.35 4.04
N LEU A 103 -7.14 12.69 5.15
CA LEU A 103 -7.09 11.26 5.25
C LEU A 103 -8.44 10.75 5.80
N GLN A 104 -8.96 9.68 5.23
CA GLN A 104 -10.23 9.09 5.63
C GLN A 104 -10.18 7.56 5.56
N ASP A 105 -10.83 6.89 6.50
CA ASP A 105 -10.90 5.43 6.50
C ASP A 105 -11.73 4.88 5.36
N GLY A 106 -11.22 3.81 4.72
CA GLY A 106 -11.75 3.28 3.49
C GLY A 106 -11.84 1.76 3.30
N PRO A 107 -11.35 0.86 4.19
CA PRO A 107 -11.31 -0.58 3.88
C PRO A 107 -12.67 -1.19 3.54
N GLN A 108 -13.75 -0.69 4.12
CA GLN A 108 -15.13 -1.18 3.91
C GLN A 108 -16.05 -0.10 3.32
N GLY A 109 -15.50 0.85 2.57
CA GLY A 109 -16.16 2.07 2.12
C GLY A 109 -15.77 3.26 3.00
N VAL A 110 -16.17 4.46 2.62
CA VAL A 110 -15.79 5.69 3.33
C VAL A 110 -16.33 5.66 4.77
N GLY A 111 -15.43 5.48 5.72
CA GLY A 111 -15.73 5.19 7.12
C GLY A 111 -15.72 6.39 8.04
N ASP A 112 -15.48 6.09 9.31
CA ASP A 112 -15.29 6.99 10.47
C ASP A 112 -16.30 8.14 10.55
N GLY A 113 -17.58 7.78 10.54
CA GLY A 113 -18.69 8.70 10.82
C GLY A 113 -19.17 9.56 9.65
N LEU A 114 -18.54 9.51 8.48
CA LEU A 114 -19.11 10.15 7.30
C LEU A 114 -20.36 9.41 6.84
N SER A 115 -21.34 10.15 6.34
CA SER A 115 -22.65 9.63 5.89
C SER A 115 -22.91 9.95 4.43
N GLY A 116 -23.90 9.30 3.82
CA GLY A 116 -24.23 9.50 2.40
C GLY A 116 -23.26 8.76 1.47
N VAL A 117 -22.68 7.68 1.95
CA VAL A 117 -21.73 6.80 1.27
C VAL A 117 -22.37 5.44 1.01
N THR A 118 -21.69 4.57 0.31
CA THR A 118 -22.09 3.18 0.11
C THR A 118 -21.45 2.30 1.20
N GLN A 119 -22.28 1.55 1.95
CA GLN A 119 -21.76 0.53 2.86
C GLN A 119 -21.50 -0.75 2.05
N LEU A 120 -20.24 -0.97 1.74
CA LEU A 120 -19.78 -2.14 1.02
C LEU A 120 -19.73 -3.36 1.96
N PRO A 121 -19.70 -4.60 1.46
CA PRO A 121 -19.35 -5.77 2.25
C PRO A 121 -17.96 -5.66 2.85
N ALA A 122 -17.70 -6.35 3.97
CA ALA A 122 -16.38 -6.38 4.58
C ALA A 122 -15.32 -6.98 3.64
N PRO A 123 -14.04 -6.57 3.74
CA PRO A 123 -12.97 -7.09 2.89
C PRO A 123 -12.85 -8.61 2.88
N VAL A 124 -13.11 -9.29 4.01
CA VAL A 124 -13.17 -10.77 4.03
C VAL A 124 -14.24 -11.33 3.11
N ALA A 125 -15.40 -10.66 2.97
CA ALA A 125 -16.44 -11.05 2.02
C ALA A 125 -16.01 -10.78 0.57
N ALA A 126 -15.33 -9.68 0.32
CA ALA A 126 -14.75 -9.39 -0.99
C ALA A 126 -13.67 -10.43 -1.36
N ALA A 127 -12.78 -10.78 -0.43
CA ALA A 127 -11.79 -11.84 -0.63
C ALA A 127 -12.42 -13.21 -0.91
N ALA A 128 -13.58 -13.51 -0.30
CA ALA A 128 -14.30 -14.75 -0.54
C ALA A 128 -14.88 -14.85 -1.96
N SER A 129 -14.93 -13.75 -2.73
CA SER A 129 -15.27 -13.79 -4.17
C SER A 129 -14.17 -14.39 -5.03
N TRP A 130 -12.91 -14.26 -4.61
CA TRP A 130 -11.72 -14.61 -5.41
C TRP A 130 -11.72 -13.94 -6.80
N ASP A 131 -12.30 -12.74 -6.90
CA ASP A 131 -12.44 -11.98 -8.14
C ASP A 131 -11.71 -10.63 -8.02
N THR A 132 -10.45 -10.59 -8.50
CA THR A 132 -9.62 -9.38 -8.48
C THR A 132 -10.20 -8.24 -9.32
N SER A 133 -10.98 -8.56 -10.37
CA SER A 133 -11.62 -7.51 -11.17
C SER A 133 -12.81 -6.87 -10.45
N LEU A 134 -13.51 -7.63 -9.62
CA LEU A 134 -14.55 -7.10 -8.74
C LEU A 134 -13.94 -6.29 -7.60
N GLU A 135 -12.79 -6.75 -7.06
CA GLU A 135 -12.05 -5.99 -6.04
C GLU A 135 -11.53 -4.65 -6.56
N GLN A 136 -11.05 -4.60 -7.79
CA GLN A 136 -10.68 -3.32 -8.43
C GLN A 136 -11.89 -2.38 -8.57
N GLN A 137 -13.07 -2.92 -8.86
CA GLN A 137 -14.30 -2.12 -8.87
C GLN A 137 -14.69 -1.65 -7.47
N TYR A 138 -14.48 -2.51 -6.45
CA TYR A 138 -14.66 -2.16 -5.05
C TYR A 138 -13.78 -0.96 -4.67
N GLY A 139 -12.46 -1.04 -4.92
CA GLY A 139 -11.52 0.08 -4.72
C GLY A 139 -11.94 1.34 -5.50
N SER A 140 -12.45 1.18 -6.73
CA SER A 140 -12.94 2.32 -7.52
C SER A 140 -14.15 3.02 -6.90
N VAL A 141 -15.06 2.28 -6.25
CA VAL A 141 -16.17 2.86 -5.47
C VAL A 141 -15.63 3.65 -4.30
N VAL A 142 -14.71 3.07 -3.52
CA VAL A 142 -14.09 3.73 -2.36
C VAL A 142 -13.43 5.04 -2.79
N GLY A 143 -12.48 4.99 -3.74
CA GLY A 143 -11.75 6.17 -4.20
C GLY A 143 -12.66 7.26 -4.79
N SER A 144 -13.69 6.88 -5.55
CA SER A 144 -14.68 7.83 -6.10
C SER A 144 -15.49 8.51 -4.99
N GLU A 145 -15.88 7.77 -3.95
CA GLU A 145 -16.63 8.32 -2.83
C GLU A 145 -15.77 9.18 -1.92
N GLU A 146 -14.51 8.79 -1.69
CA GLU A 146 -13.48 9.60 -1.01
C GLU A 146 -13.29 10.96 -1.70
N ALA A 147 -13.03 10.95 -3.01
CA ALA A 147 -12.91 12.16 -3.80
C ALA A 147 -14.16 13.06 -3.68
N GLY A 148 -15.35 12.45 -3.76
CA GLY A 148 -16.62 13.14 -3.62
C GLY A 148 -16.87 13.71 -2.22
N LYS A 149 -16.26 13.12 -1.20
CA LYS A 149 -16.22 13.64 0.18
C LYS A 149 -15.18 14.73 0.38
N GLY A 150 -14.19 14.83 -0.49
CA GLY A 150 -13.07 15.75 -0.39
C GLY A 150 -11.90 15.21 0.43
N ALA A 151 -11.87 13.91 0.70
CA ALA A 151 -10.68 13.21 1.12
C ALA A 151 -9.75 12.99 -0.09
N ASN A 152 -8.46 12.82 0.13
CA ASN A 152 -7.47 12.60 -0.91
C ASN A 152 -6.39 11.59 -0.52
N VAL A 153 -6.50 11.00 0.66
CA VAL A 153 -5.75 9.82 1.09
C VAL A 153 -6.74 8.84 1.69
N ASN A 154 -6.82 7.65 1.12
CA ASN A 154 -7.59 6.52 1.59
C ASN A 154 -6.76 5.69 2.56
N LEU A 155 -7.28 5.42 3.76
CA LEU A 155 -6.63 4.57 4.76
C LEU A 155 -7.07 3.10 4.56
N GLY A 156 -6.52 2.48 3.57
CA GLY A 156 -6.80 1.11 3.13
C GLY A 156 -5.93 0.71 1.93
N PRO A 157 -5.90 -0.57 1.57
CA PRO A 157 -6.58 -1.69 2.21
C PRO A 157 -5.86 -2.21 3.47
N THR A 158 -6.57 -2.98 4.31
CA THR A 158 -5.98 -3.74 5.41
C THR A 158 -5.55 -5.10 4.89
N VAL A 159 -4.23 -5.38 4.91
CA VAL A 159 -3.65 -6.60 4.31
C VAL A 159 -3.02 -7.55 5.32
N ASN A 160 -3.15 -7.25 6.61
CA ASN A 160 -2.64 -8.13 7.67
C ASN A 160 -3.29 -9.51 7.59
N ILE A 161 -2.48 -10.55 7.75
CA ILE A 161 -2.93 -11.94 7.64
C ILE A 161 -3.79 -12.33 8.85
N VAL A 162 -4.92 -12.99 8.63
CA VAL A 162 -5.73 -13.59 9.69
C VAL A 162 -4.99 -14.79 10.27
N ARG A 163 -4.12 -14.50 11.24
CA ARG A 163 -3.32 -15.48 11.96
C ARG A 163 -4.15 -16.30 12.97
N ASP A 164 -5.07 -15.60 13.62
CA ASP A 164 -6.01 -16.18 14.58
C ASP A 164 -7.42 -15.64 14.33
N PRO A 165 -8.45 -16.52 14.27
CA PRO A 165 -9.82 -16.08 14.00
C PRO A 165 -10.45 -15.26 15.14
N ARG A 166 -9.78 -15.10 16.27
CA ARG A 166 -10.22 -14.23 17.38
C ARG A 166 -9.76 -12.80 17.24
N TRP A 167 -8.94 -12.45 16.25
CA TRP A 167 -8.53 -11.08 16.01
C TRP A 167 -9.74 -10.19 15.68
N GLY A 168 -9.94 -9.12 16.47
CA GLY A 168 -11.11 -8.25 16.37
C GLY A 168 -11.29 -7.53 15.04
N ARG A 169 -10.23 -7.40 14.22
CA ARG A 169 -10.23 -6.81 12.87
C ARG A 169 -10.09 -7.84 11.75
N ALA A 170 -10.30 -9.13 12.04
CA ALA A 170 -10.19 -10.18 11.02
C ALA A 170 -11.12 -9.92 9.81
N PHE A 171 -12.30 -9.36 10.03
CA PHE A 171 -13.26 -9.00 8.98
C PHE A 171 -12.72 -7.96 7.98
N GLU A 172 -11.80 -7.12 8.42
CA GLU A 172 -11.21 -6.02 7.65
C GLU A 172 -10.08 -6.47 6.72
N SER A 173 -9.68 -7.74 6.81
CA SER A 173 -8.58 -8.35 6.09
C SER A 173 -9.06 -9.27 4.95
N PHE A 174 -8.13 -9.61 4.05
CA PHE A 174 -8.38 -10.52 2.92
C PHE A 174 -8.15 -12.01 3.24
N GLY A 175 -7.93 -12.37 4.51
CA GLY A 175 -7.84 -13.76 4.93
C GLY A 175 -6.48 -14.23 5.43
N GLU A 176 -6.25 -15.55 5.37
CA GLU A 176 -5.10 -16.21 5.98
C GLU A 176 -3.94 -16.49 5.02
N ASP A 177 -4.14 -16.28 3.71
CA ASP A 177 -3.16 -16.62 2.69
C ASP A 177 -2.50 -15.37 2.11
N PRO A 178 -1.15 -15.25 2.15
CA PRO A 178 -0.44 -14.07 1.67
C PRO A 178 -0.58 -13.83 0.16
N TYR A 179 -0.74 -14.88 -0.66
CA TYR A 179 -0.93 -14.72 -2.10
C TYR A 179 -2.31 -14.16 -2.43
N LEU A 180 -3.38 -14.76 -1.86
CA LEU A 180 -4.74 -14.24 -2.04
C LEU A 180 -4.84 -12.79 -1.54
N ALA A 181 -4.33 -12.51 -0.33
CA ALA A 181 -4.34 -11.17 0.23
C ALA A 181 -3.58 -10.17 -0.65
N GLY A 182 -2.43 -10.56 -1.19
CA GLY A 182 -1.64 -9.72 -2.10
C GLY A 182 -2.36 -9.41 -3.42
N GLN A 183 -3.02 -10.39 -4.05
CA GLN A 183 -3.75 -10.19 -5.30
C GLN A 183 -4.99 -9.28 -5.10
N MET A 184 -5.70 -9.45 -3.99
CA MET A 184 -6.83 -8.58 -3.63
C MET A 184 -6.34 -7.17 -3.31
N ALA A 185 -5.26 -7.03 -2.53
CA ALA A 185 -4.66 -5.73 -2.22
C ALA A 185 -4.23 -4.96 -3.48
N ALA A 186 -3.51 -5.62 -4.38
CA ALA A 186 -3.08 -5.02 -5.65
C ALA A 186 -4.25 -4.49 -6.48
N ALA A 187 -5.35 -5.26 -6.55
CA ALA A 187 -6.56 -4.85 -7.25
C ALA A 187 -7.25 -3.66 -6.59
N TYR A 188 -7.34 -3.65 -5.25
CA TYR A 188 -7.91 -2.55 -4.49
C TYR A 188 -7.12 -1.25 -4.70
N VAL A 189 -5.78 -1.28 -4.55
CA VAL A 189 -4.87 -0.14 -4.79
C VAL A 189 -5.11 0.47 -6.18
N GLN A 190 -5.12 -0.37 -7.23
CA GLN A 190 -5.37 0.09 -8.59
C GLN A 190 -6.75 0.74 -8.74
N GLY A 191 -7.75 0.21 -8.05
CA GLY A 191 -9.11 0.76 -8.04
C GLY A 191 -9.17 2.16 -7.44
N VAL A 192 -8.62 2.35 -6.24
CA VAL A 192 -8.60 3.61 -5.49
C VAL A 192 -7.78 4.67 -6.22
N GLN A 193 -6.53 4.36 -6.56
CA GLN A 193 -5.62 5.31 -7.21
C GLN A 193 -6.08 5.71 -8.61
N GLY A 194 -6.81 4.80 -9.29
CA GLY A 194 -7.49 5.12 -10.55
C GLY A 194 -8.52 6.26 -10.45
N GLN A 195 -8.92 6.66 -9.24
CA GLN A 195 -9.82 7.79 -8.98
C GLN A 195 -9.08 9.08 -8.57
N GLY A 196 -7.74 9.08 -8.59
CA GLY A 196 -6.93 10.24 -8.22
C GLY A 196 -6.85 10.46 -6.70
N ILE A 197 -6.87 9.39 -5.92
CA ILE A 197 -6.72 9.33 -4.47
C ILE A 197 -5.43 8.59 -4.15
N VAL A 198 -4.65 9.08 -3.20
CA VAL A 198 -3.51 8.34 -2.63
C VAL A 198 -4.07 7.15 -1.87
N ASP A 199 -3.58 5.95 -2.14
CA ASP A 199 -3.95 4.74 -1.41
C ASP A 199 -2.89 4.39 -0.39
N GLN A 200 -3.31 4.02 0.83
CA GLN A 200 -2.42 3.77 1.95
C GLN A 200 -2.61 2.36 2.49
N VAL A 201 -1.78 1.42 2.00
CA VAL A 201 -1.81 0.04 2.49
C VAL A 201 -1.47 -0.04 3.98
N LYS A 202 -2.24 -0.84 4.75
CA LYS A 202 -2.11 -0.92 6.22
C LYS A 202 -2.31 -2.34 6.76
N HIS A 203 -1.82 -2.64 7.96
CA HIS A 203 -0.93 -1.89 8.85
C HIS A 203 0.44 -2.58 8.85
N TYR A 204 1.48 -1.87 8.50
CA TYR A 204 2.82 -2.40 8.26
C TYR A 204 3.66 -2.43 9.54
N ALA A 205 3.99 -3.59 10.12
CA ALA A 205 3.51 -4.91 9.80
C ALA A 205 3.21 -5.70 11.09
N VAL A 206 2.75 -6.95 10.93
CA VAL A 206 2.53 -7.91 12.06
C VAL A 206 1.50 -7.42 13.09
N TYR A 207 0.44 -6.77 12.62
CA TYR A 207 -0.68 -6.35 13.46
C TYR A 207 -1.83 -7.36 13.32
N ASN A 208 -1.90 -8.32 14.25
CA ASN A 208 -2.77 -9.50 14.17
C ASN A 208 -3.56 -9.75 15.47
N ASN A 209 -3.62 -8.76 16.38
CA ASN A 209 -4.40 -8.76 17.61
C ASN A 209 -4.66 -7.32 18.08
N GLU A 210 -5.76 -7.13 18.83
CA GLU A 210 -6.14 -5.82 19.40
C GLU A 210 -5.68 -5.66 20.85
N THR A 211 -5.40 -6.78 21.52
CA THR A 211 -5.04 -6.79 22.93
C THR A 211 -3.67 -6.18 23.16
N ASN A 212 -3.61 -5.13 24.00
CA ASN A 212 -2.41 -4.35 24.34
C ASN A 212 -1.80 -3.56 23.16
N ARG A 213 -2.47 -3.46 22.02
CA ARG A 213 -1.98 -2.71 20.85
C ARG A 213 -1.45 -1.33 21.25
N ASN A 214 -0.49 -0.81 20.50
CA ASN A 214 0.18 0.47 20.73
C ASN A 214 0.90 0.58 22.10
N THR A 215 1.35 -0.53 22.66
CA THR A 215 2.15 -0.57 23.89
C THR A 215 3.25 -1.61 23.79
N SER A 216 4.29 -1.47 24.61
CA SER A 216 5.38 -2.48 24.70
C SER A 216 4.92 -3.84 25.25
N SER A 217 3.63 -4.00 25.56
CA SER A 217 3.02 -5.27 25.91
C SER A 217 2.39 -6.00 24.72
N ASP A 218 2.56 -5.46 23.53
CA ASP A 218 2.23 -6.07 22.24
C ASP A 218 3.53 -6.44 21.47
N ASP A 219 4.51 -6.96 22.19
CA ASP A 219 5.77 -7.45 21.62
C ASP A 219 5.51 -8.74 20.80
N SER A 220 5.36 -8.59 19.51
CA SER A 220 5.15 -9.66 18.53
C SER A 220 6.49 -10.34 18.21
N VAL A 221 6.76 -11.48 18.88
CA VAL A 221 8.00 -12.25 18.68
C VAL A 221 7.87 -13.11 17.44
N VAL A 222 8.34 -12.59 16.31
CA VAL A 222 8.22 -13.19 14.98
C VAL A 222 9.60 -13.56 14.42
N GLN A 223 9.67 -14.73 13.78
CA GLN A 223 10.87 -15.17 13.07
C GLN A 223 10.96 -14.47 11.70
N GLU A 224 12.19 -14.21 11.27
CA GLU A 224 12.46 -13.56 9.99
C GLU A 224 11.79 -14.29 8.81
N ARG A 225 11.94 -15.60 8.73
CA ARG A 225 11.31 -16.40 7.68
C ARG A 225 9.79 -16.24 7.64
N ALA A 226 9.13 -16.22 8.80
CA ALA A 226 7.68 -16.00 8.87
C ALA A 226 7.31 -14.56 8.45
N MET A 227 8.16 -13.59 8.80
CA MET A 227 7.99 -12.21 8.33
C MET A 227 8.01 -12.17 6.81
N GLN A 228 9.05 -12.70 6.18
CA GLN A 228 9.26 -12.65 4.73
C GLN A 228 8.25 -13.47 3.93
N GLU A 229 7.85 -14.67 4.41
CA GLU A 229 6.99 -15.56 3.63
C GLU A 229 5.48 -15.41 3.91
N ILE A 230 5.09 -14.83 5.05
CA ILE A 230 3.69 -14.74 5.48
C ILE A 230 3.22 -13.30 5.62
N TYR A 231 3.96 -12.44 6.34
CA TYR A 231 3.44 -11.14 6.75
C TYR A 231 3.78 -10.00 5.79
N MET A 232 4.85 -10.12 5.01
CA MET A 232 5.32 -9.12 4.06
C MET A 232 4.71 -9.21 2.64
N PRO A 233 4.41 -10.41 2.07
CA PRO A 233 4.09 -10.51 0.65
C PRO A 233 2.86 -9.72 0.19
N ALA A 234 1.85 -9.56 1.05
CA ALA A 234 0.67 -8.76 0.70
C ALA A 234 1.00 -7.26 0.57
N PHE A 235 1.92 -6.75 1.41
CA PHE A 235 2.43 -5.37 1.29
C PHE A 235 3.29 -5.21 0.04
N GLN A 236 4.18 -6.17 -0.25
CA GLN A 236 4.97 -6.15 -1.47
C GLN A 236 4.08 -6.13 -2.72
N ALA A 237 3.00 -6.91 -2.74
CA ALA A 237 2.05 -6.90 -3.86
C ALA A 237 1.34 -5.54 -4.01
N ALA A 238 0.95 -4.90 -2.90
CA ALA A 238 0.36 -3.55 -2.91
C ALA A 238 1.35 -2.49 -3.41
N VAL A 239 2.60 -2.53 -2.95
CA VAL A 239 3.69 -1.64 -3.42
C VAL A 239 3.94 -1.86 -4.90
N SER A 240 4.05 -3.11 -5.35
CA SER A 240 4.23 -3.45 -6.77
C SER A 240 3.04 -3.01 -7.66
N ALA A 241 1.84 -2.89 -7.08
CA ALA A 241 0.66 -2.32 -7.74
C ALA A 241 0.67 -0.78 -7.77
N GLY A 242 1.64 -0.15 -7.12
CA GLY A 242 1.88 1.28 -7.11
C GLY A 242 1.25 2.01 -5.94
N ALA A 243 1.10 1.40 -4.76
CA ALA A 243 0.62 2.10 -3.56
C ALA A 243 1.48 3.32 -3.28
N ASP A 244 0.85 4.49 -3.19
CA ASP A 244 1.52 5.79 -2.97
C ASP A 244 1.78 6.08 -1.47
N SER A 245 1.26 5.25 -0.55
CA SER A 245 1.46 5.39 0.90
C SER A 245 1.35 4.05 1.63
N ALA A 246 1.98 3.98 2.81
CA ALA A 246 1.84 2.88 3.76
C ALA A 246 1.60 3.43 5.18
N MET A 247 0.91 2.65 6.03
CA MET A 247 0.70 3.01 7.43
C MET A 247 1.48 2.04 8.31
N CYS A 248 2.43 2.54 9.10
CA CYS A 248 3.10 1.71 10.09
C CYS A 248 2.18 1.38 11.27
N ALA A 249 2.31 0.18 11.80
CA ALA A 249 1.32 -0.44 12.69
C ALA A 249 1.47 -0.06 14.16
N TYR A 250 0.45 -0.38 14.95
CA TYR A 250 0.48 -0.32 16.43
C TYR A 250 1.39 -1.37 17.08
N SER A 251 1.70 -2.45 16.37
CA SER A 251 2.46 -3.58 16.90
C SER A 251 3.91 -3.21 17.26
N TRP A 252 4.52 -4.03 18.12
CA TRP A 252 5.92 -3.92 18.50
C TRP A 252 6.69 -5.16 18.04
N PRO A 253 6.97 -5.32 16.74
CA PRO A 253 7.69 -6.49 16.24
C PRO A 253 9.07 -6.61 16.90
N ASN A 254 9.29 -7.72 17.64
CA ASN A 254 10.57 -7.99 18.32
C ASN A 254 11.05 -6.83 19.19
N ALA A 255 10.14 -6.33 20.06
CA ALA A 255 10.38 -5.32 21.09
C ALA A 255 10.65 -3.89 20.59
N SER A 256 10.40 -3.57 19.32
CA SER A 256 10.50 -2.19 18.80
C SER A 256 9.17 -1.77 18.17
N PRO A 257 8.68 -0.55 18.42
CA PRO A 257 7.51 -0.03 17.71
C PRO A 257 7.70 -0.08 16.21
N ALA A 258 6.68 -0.53 15.45
CA ALA A 258 6.77 -0.65 14.00
C ALA A 258 7.16 0.67 13.32
N CYS A 259 6.66 1.81 13.80
CA CYS A 259 6.91 3.15 13.24
C CYS A 259 8.33 3.70 13.50
N GLN A 260 9.16 3.03 14.27
CA GLN A 260 10.56 3.42 14.49
C GLN A 260 11.53 2.27 14.28
N GLN A 261 11.08 1.23 13.59
CA GLN A 261 11.91 0.07 13.34
C GLN A 261 12.59 0.22 11.97
N ASP A 262 13.83 0.65 12.01
CA ASP A 262 14.68 0.95 10.88
C ASP A 262 14.76 -0.21 9.85
N TYR A 263 14.92 -1.45 10.32
CA TYR A 263 14.94 -2.60 9.43
C TYR A 263 13.59 -2.83 8.75
N LEU A 264 12.48 -2.73 9.48
CA LEU A 264 11.14 -2.96 8.93
C LEU A 264 10.76 -1.90 7.89
N LEU A 265 10.94 -0.62 8.21
CA LEU A 265 10.65 0.48 7.27
C LEU A 265 11.66 0.51 6.12
N GLY A 266 12.92 0.13 6.39
CA GLY A 266 13.93 -0.02 5.35
C GLY A 266 13.62 -1.12 4.32
N ASP A 267 12.87 -2.16 4.68
CA ASP A 267 12.43 -3.18 3.72
C ASP A 267 11.42 -2.64 2.70
N LEU A 268 10.60 -1.66 3.07
CA LEU A 268 9.71 -1.00 2.09
C LEU A 268 10.50 -0.38 0.94
N ASP A 269 11.53 0.38 1.27
CA ASP A 269 12.34 1.09 0.27
C ASP A 269 13.30 0.14 -0.45
N ASN A 270 14.04 -0.68 0.32
CA ASN A 270 15.18 -1.43 -0.19
C ASN A 270 14.79 -2.80 -0.78
N GLN A 271 13.74 -3.42 -0.26
CA GLN A 271 13.31 -4.74 -0.72
C GLN A 271 12.11 -4.65 -1.67
N PHE A 272 11.16 -3.73 -1.43
CA PHE A 272 9.94 -3.63 -2.24
C PHE A 272 9.97 -2.46 -3.23
N GLY A 273 10.99 -1.59 -3.17
CA GLY A 273 11.09 -0.44 -4.07
C GLY A 273 10.02 0.63 -3.85
N PHE A 274 9.51 0.75 -2.62
CA PHE A 274 8.47 1.71 -2.26
C PHE A 274 8.96 3.15 -2.45
N GLN A 275 8.18 3.97 -3.13
CA GLN A 275 8.50 5.37 -3.42
C GLN A 275 7.48 6.34 -2.79
N GLY A 276 6.56 5.80 -2.01
CA GLY A 276 5.53 6.57 -1.33
C GLY A 276 5.97 7.05 0.05
N PHE A 277 5.03 7.57 0.83
CA PHE A 277 5.31 8.03 2.19
C PHE A 277 4.67 7.11 3.24
N VAL A 278 5.30 7.05 4.42
CA VAL A 278 4.83 6.28 5.57
C VAL A 278 4.17 7.19 6.59
N THR A 279 2.91 6.90 6.96
CA THR A 279 2.29 7.55 8.12
C THR A 279 2.30 6.61 9.33
N SER A 280 2.24 7.17 10.54
CA SER A 280 1.87 6.37 11.70
C SER A 280 0.39 5.96 11.65
N ASP A 281 0.05 4.81 12.22
CA ASP A 281 -1.29 4.61 12.76
C ASP A 281 -1.56 5.61 13.88
N TRP A 282 -2.82 5.82 14.29
CA TRP A 282 -3.22 6.93 15.16
C TRP A 282 -2.53 6.91 16.53
N SER A 283 -1.55 7.82 16.71
CA SER A 283 -0.66 7.88 17.88
C SER A 283 0.28 6.67 18.03
N ALA A 284 0.67 6.02 16.93
CA ALA A 284 1.64 4.94 16.93
C ALA A 284 3.10 5.44 16.94
N THR A 285 3.35 6.71 16.63
CA THR A 285 4.64 7.35 16.82
C THR A 285 5.04 7.33 18.29
N GLN A 286 6.22 6.79 18.64
CA GLN A 286 6.68 6.65 20.03
C GLN A 286 7.95 7.45 20.32
N SER A 287 8.53 8.10 19.32
CA SER A 287 9.77 8.87 19.45
C SER A 287 9.90 9.89 18.32
N THR A 288 10.86 10.82 18.45
CA THR A 288 11.15 11.83 17.41
C THR A 288 12.23 11.34 16.46
N ALA A 289 13.49 11.31 16.90
CA ALA A 289 14.63 10.97 16.05
C ALA A 289 14.55 9.52 15.54
N PRO A 290 14.35 8.48 16.37
CA PRO A 290 14.29 7.12 15.86
C PRO A 290 13.16 6.88 14.84
N ALA A 291 12.03 7.60 14.95
CA ALA A 291 10.90 7.41 14.05
C ALA A 291 11.17 8.00 12.67
N ILE A 292 11.59 9.27 12.58
CA ILE A 292 11.88 9.90 11.29
C ILE A 292 13.14 9.31 10.63
N GLU A 293 14.15 8.93 11.43
CA GLU A 293 15.39 8.29 10.94
C GLU A 293 15.12 6.86 10.40
N ALA A 294 14.10 6.18 10.91
CA ALA A 294 13.68 4.89 10.40
C ALA A 294 12.84 4.98 9.11
N GLY A 295 12.30 6.15 8.76
CA GLY A 295 11.49 6.35 7.55
C GLY A 295 10.01 6.59 7.81
N GLU A 296 9.58 6.92 9.04
CA GLU A 296 8.25 7.48 9.27
C GLU A 296 8.21 8.92 8.75
N ASP A 297 7.31 9.22 7.80
CA ASP A 297 7.24 10.51 7.15
C ASP A 297 6.17 11.44 7.73
N MET A 298 5.13 10.89 8.36
CA MET A 298 4.01 11.69 8.84
C MET A 298 3.40 11.10 10.12
N ASP A 299 3.46 11.86 11.21
CA ASP A 299 2.86 11.53 12.49
C ASP A 299 1.37 11.87 12.52
N MET A 300 0.52 10.87 12.71
CA MET A 300 -0.94 10.99 12.76
C MET A 300 -1.51 10.55 14.12
N PRO A 301 -2.57 11.20 14.58
CA PRO A 301 -3.29 12.36 14.01
C PRO A 301 -2.65 13.68 14.41
N GLY A 302 -1.46 13.67 14.99
CA GLY A 302 -0.83 14.78 15.69
C GLY A 302 -1.45 15.03 17.08
N GLY A 303 -0.99 16.09 17.76
CA GLY A 303 -1.47 16.43 19.10
C GLY A 303 -0.53 16.01 20.21
N ASP A 304 0.44 15.14 19.95
CA ASP A 304 1.63 14.93 20.75
C ASP A 304 2.73 15.93 20.35
N ASN A 305 3.97 15.70 20.74
CA ASN A 305 5.07 16.60 20.43
C ASN A 305 6.12 15.99 19.49
N TYR A 306 6.02 14.69 19.16
CA TYR A 306 7.11 13.97 18.49
C TYR A 306 7.52 14.62 17.16
N PHE A 307 6.60 14.75 16.20
CA PHE A 307 6.88 15.44 14.93
C PHE A 307 6.47 16.93 14.97
N GLY A 308 5.94 17.37 16.08
CA GLY A 308 5.61 18.78 16.33
C GLY A 308 6.81 19.59 16.86
N SER A 309 6.75 20.01 18.12
CA SER A 309 7.79 20.86 18.74
C SER A 309 9.14 20.16 18.90
N ASP A 310 9.13 18.86 19.13
CA ASP A 310 10.35 18.11 19.42
C ASP A 310 11.15 17.90 18.13
N LEU A 311 10.53 17.52 17.01
CA LEU A 311 11.17 17.47 15.70
C LEU A 311 11.67 18.85 15.26
N SER A 312 10.85 19.90 15.43
CA SER A 312 11.27 21.28 15.12
C SER A 312 12.53 21.70 15.89
N SER A 313 12.73 21.16 17.09
CA SER A 313 13.90 21.44 17.92
C SER A 313 15.09 20.52 17.59
N ALA A 314 14.82 19.33 17.07
CA ALA A 314 15.80 18.31 16.77
C ALA A 314 16.47 18.51 15.40
N ILE A 315 15.75 19.00 14.40
CA ILE A 315 16.28 19.21 13.03
C ILE A 315 17.48 20.16 13.04
N GLY A 316 18.58 19.68 12.44
CA GLY A 316 19.85 20.38 12.40
C GLY A 316 20.66 20.34 13.70
N ASN A 317 20.13 19.61 14.72
CA ASN A 317 20.85 19.37 15.98
C ASN A 317 21.11 17.86 16.18
N SER A 318 20.06 17.10 16.57
CA SER A 318 20.14 15.65 16.80
C SER A 318 19.54 14.84 15.66
N VAL A 319 18.78 15.45 14.77
CA VAL A 319 18.24 14.85 13.56
C VAL A 319 18.83 15.61 12.38
N PRO A 320 19.54 14.95 11.48
CA PRO A 320 19.99 15.53 10.21
C PRO A 320 18.81 16.09 9.40
N ARG A 321 19.06 17.18 8.69
CA ARG A 321 18.04 17.88 7.90
C ARG A 321 17.44 16.99 6.83
N ASP A 322 18.26 16.15 6.25
CA ASP A 322 17.94 15.32 5.08
C ASP A 322 16.74 14.42 5.34
N TYR A 323 16.55 13.89 6.57
CA TYR A 323 15.37 13.08 6.91
C TYR A 323 14.04 13.83 6.81
N LEU A 324 14.02 15.13 7.15
CA LEU A 324 12.82 15.96 6.95
C LEU A 324 12.61 16.24 5.46
N ASP A 325 13.69 16.51 4.73
CA ASP A 325 13.63 16.79 3.31
C ASP A 325 13.11 15.55 2.55
N ASP A 326 13.61 14.35 2.87
CA ASP A 326 13.16 13.07 2.30
C ASP A 326 11.68 12.79 2.59
N ALA A 327 11.23 13.01 3.83
CA ALA A 327 9.82 12.84 4.21
C ALA A 327 8.90 13.77 3.39
N VAL A 328 9.29 15.03 3.26
CA VAL A 328 8.54 16.03 2.49
C VAL A 328 8.55 15.68 0.99
N GLU A 329 9.66 15.20 0.46
CA GLU A 329 9.79 14.78 -0.94
C GLU A 329 8.84 13.63 -1.25
N ARG A 330 8.81 12.56 -0.41
CA ARG A 330 7.91 11.41 -0.58
C ARG A 330 6.45 11.82 -0.52
N ILE A 331 6.05 12.66 0.45
CA ILE A 331 4.69 13.18 0.55
C ILE A 331 4.30 13.97 -0.71
N LEU A 332 5.13 14.90 -1.15
CA LEU A 332 4.85 15.71 -2.34
C LEU A 332 4.80 14.86 -3.62
N THR A 333 5.68 13.87 -3.73
CA THR A 333 5.71 12.93 -4.85
C THR A 333 4.39 12.17 -4.96
N ALA A 334 3.90 11.60 -3.87
CA ALA A 334 2.60 10.91 -3.84
C ALA A 334 1.43 11.83 -4.21
N LEU A 335 1.42 13.09 -3.73
CA LEU A 335 0.40 14.07 -4.08
C LEU A 335 0.45 14.50 -5.56
N PHE A 336 1.63 14.49 -6.17
CA PHE A 336 1.75 14.76 -7.61
C PHE A 336 1.35 13.54 -8.44
N ASN A 337 1.77 12.34 -8.08
CA ASN A 337 1.45 11.09 -8.77
C ASN A 337 -0.06 10.83 -8.80
N SER A 338 -0.74 10.97 -7.66
CA SER A 338 -2.21 10.87 -7.57
C SER A 338 -2.94 11.99 -8.31
N GLY A 339 -2.26 13.10 -8.64
CA GLY A 339 -2.86 14.26 -9.28
C GLY A 339 -3.53 15.26 -8.32
N VAL A 340 -3.54 15.00 -7.03
CA VAL A 340 -4.10 15.87 -5.97
C VAL A 340 -3.51 17.29 -6.05
N MET A 341 -2.21 17.43 -6.30
CA MET A 341 -1.57 18.73 -6.49
C MET A 341 -2.11 19.55 -7.67
N ASN A 342 -2.72 18.92 -8.66
CA ASN A 342 -3.26 19.59 -9.84
C ASN A 342 -4.75 19.91 -9.70
N THR A 343 -5.52 19.03 -9.07
CA THR A 343 -6.99 19.10 -8.96
C THR A 343 -7.45 19.79 -7.69
N GLY A 344 -6.67 19.69 -6.61
CA GLY A 344 -7.07 20.09 -5.26
C GLY A 344 -8.28 19.29 -4.76
N ASN A 345 -8.74 19.61 -3.57
CA ASN A 345 -9.92 18.97 -2.98
C ASN A 345 -11.20 19.65 -3.46
N THR A 346 -12.02 18.96 -4.23
CA THR A 346 -13.26 19.50 -4.80
C THR A 346 -14.52 18.96 -4.11
N GLY A 347 -14.41 17.89 -3.32
CA GLY A 347 -15.50 17.25 -2.59
C GLY A 347 -15.88 17.96 -1.29
N SER A 348 -16.83 17.41 -0.56
CA SER A 348 -17.29 17.90 0.74
C SER A 348 -17.80 16.76 1.60
N THR A 349 -17.45 16.75 2.90
CA THR A 349 -17.94 15.78 3.90
C THR A 349 -19.46 15.65 3.93
N GLY A 350 -20.19 16.73 3.63
CA GLY A 350 -21.65 16.74 3.57
C GLY A 350 -22.29 16.23 2.28
N SER A 351 -21.49 15.89 1.26
CA SER A 351 -22.02 15.36 -0.01
C SER A 351 -22.64 13.97 0.16
N THR A 352 -23.71 13.68 -0.59
CA THR A 352 -24.15 12.30 -0.81
C THR A 352 -23.45 11.79 -2.07
N VAL A 353 -22.60 10.79 -1.93
CA VAL A 353 -21.70 10.28 -2.99
C VAL A 353 -22.07 8.87 -3.45
N SER A 354 -22.87 8.14 -2.66
CA SER A 354 -23.40 6.84 -3.05
C SER A 354 -24.27 6.96 -4.30
N THR A 355 -24.08 6.07 -5.26
CA THR A 355 -24.80 6.00 -6.51
C THR A 355 -25.44 4.62 -6.69
N ALA A 356 -26.42 4.50 -7.61
CA ALA A 356 -26.98 3.20 -7.94
C ALA A 356 -25.95 2.20 -8.50
N ALA A 357 -24.90 2.68 -9.16
CA ALA A 357 -23.80 1.85 -9.62
C ALA A 357 -22.99 1.31 -8.44
N HIS A 358 -22.64 2.15 -7.46
CA HIS A 358 -21.92 1.74 -6.26
C HIS A 358 -22.71 0.72 -5.45
N VAL A 359 -24.04 0.94 -5.29
CA VAL A 359 -24.95 -0.02 -4.63
C VAL A 359 -24.99 -1.35 -5.39
N SER A 360 -24.96 -1.31 -6.74
CA SER A 360 -24.88 -2.53 -7.55
C SER A 360 -23.57 -3.29 -7.35
N THR A 361 -22.43 -2.59 -7.20
CA THR A 361 -21.15 -3.21 -6.84
C THR A 361 -21.22 -3.83 -5.45
N ALA A 362 -21.80 -3.15 -4.46
CA ALA A 362 -22.01 -3.71 -3.12
C ALA A 362 -22.83 -5.01 -3.15
N LEU A 363 -23.91 -5.02 -3.94
CA LEU A 363 -24.72 -6.22 -4.13
C LEU A 363 -23.91 -7.36 -4.77
N GLN A 364 -23.15 -7.07 -5.83
CA GLN A 364 -22.36 -8.09 -6.52
C GLN A 364 -21.30 -8.70 -5.60
N VAL A 365 -20.60 -7.87 -4.81
CA VAL A 365 -19.61 -8.35 -3.82
C VAL A 365 -20.29 -9.23 -2.77
N ALA A 366 -21.45 -8.86 -2.26
CA ALA A 366 -22.22 -9.67 -1.30
C ALA A 366 -22.65 -11.01 -1.89
N GLU A 367 -23.09 -11.03 -3.16
CA GLU A 367 -23.49 -12.25 -3.87
C GLU A 367 -22.31 -13.18 -4.14
N GLU A 368 -21.20 -12.63 -4.65
CA GLU A 368 -20.01 -13.41 -5.01
C GLU A 368 -19.23 -13.87 -3.78
N GLY A 369 -19.20 -13.07 -2.72
CA GLY A 369 -18.51 -13.38 -1.47
C GLY A 369 -19.28 -14.33 -0.54
N THR A 370 -20.58 -14.50 -0.74
CA THR A 370 -21.38 -15.44 0.07
C THR A 370 -20.97 -16.89 -0.21
N VAL A 371 -20.61 -17.63 0.84
CA VAL A 371 -20.11 -19.01 0.74
C VAL A 371 -21.17 -20.01 1.16
N LEU A 372 -21.53 -20.93 0.29
CA LEU A 372 -22.37 -22.07 0.63
C LEU A 372 -21.52 -23.20 1.22
N LEU A 373 -21.62 -23.39 2.54
CA LEU A 373 -20.83 -24.40 3.27
C LEU A 373 -21.47 -25.78 3.29
N LYS A 374 -22.80 -25.83 3.26
CA LYS A 374 -23.56 -27.11 3.30
C LYS A 374 -24.88 -26.99 2.56
N ASN A 375 -25.23 -28.06 1.78
CA ASN A 375 -26.52 -28.19 1.11
C ASN A 375 -26.97 -29.65 1.02
N SER A 376 -27.38 -30.21 2.16
CA SER A 376 -27.82 -31.60 2.26
C SER A 376 -29.15 -31.84 1.56
N GLY A 377 -29.18 -32.87 0.72
CA GLY A 377 -30.38 -33.24 -0.02
C GLY A 377 -30.83 -32.22 -1.06
N SER A 378 -29.95 -31.35 -1.48
CA SER A 378 -30.23 -30.24 -2.42
C SER A 378 -31.43 -29.42 -1.95
N LEU A 379 -31.47 -29.06 -0.66
CA LEU A 379 -32.52 -28.21 -0.09
C LEU A 379 -32.55 -26.84 -0.74
N LEU A 380 -31.36 -26.30 -0.99
CA LEU A 380 -31.15 -25.03 -1.71
C LEU A 380 -30.89 -25.31 -3.20
N PRO A 381 -31.31 -24.43 -4.09
CA PRO A 381 -32.11 -23.23 -3.82
C PRO A 381 -33.57 -23.58 -3.50
N LEU A 382 -34.19 -22.74 -2.67
CA LEU A 382 -35.64 -22.81 -2.38
C LEU A 382 -36.45 -22.38 -3.62
N SER A 383 -37.61 -22.97 -3.77
CA SER A 383 -38.54 -22.51 -4.83
C SER A 383 -39.53 -21.47 -4.28
N ALA A 384 -39.35 -20.21 -4.64
CA ALA A 384 -40.17 -19.09 -4.20
C ALA A 384 -41.70 -19.35 -4.42
N GLY A 385 -42.04 -20.00 -5.54
CA GLY A 385 -43.46 -20.30 -5.90
C GLY A 385 -44.08 -21.48 -5.14
N SER A 386 -43.25 -22.32 -4.42
CA SER A 386 -43.75 -23.55 -3.82
C SER A 386 -43.28 -23.81 -2.40
N VAL A 387 -42.45 -22.96 -1.82
CA VAL A 387 -41.94 -23.14 -0.46
C VAL A 387 -43.00 -23.12 0.62
N GLY A 388 -44.12 -22.42 0.38
CA GLY A 388 -45.30 -22.36 1.23
C GLY A 388 -45.11 -21.51 2.48
N SER A 389 -44.24 -21.91 3.43
CA SER A 389 -44.01 -21.14 4.65
C SER A 389 -42.54 -21.20 5.08
N ILE A 390 -42.01 -20.09 5.61
CA ILE A 390 -40.65 -19.95 6.11
C ILE A 390 -40.72 -19.33 7.50
N ALA A 391 -40.05 -19.96 8.48
CA ALA A 391 -39.72 -19.36 9.76
C ALA A 391 -38.35 -18.69 9.67
N VAL A 392 -38.27 -17.39 9.85
CA VAL A 392 -37.05 -16.58 9.87
C VAL A 392 -36.74 -16.28 11.33
N ILE A 393 -35.62 -16.78 11.83
CA ILE A 393 -35.31 -16.82 13.26
C ILE A 393 -33.91 -16.20 13.51
N GLY A 394 -33.83 -15.31 14.50
CA GLY A 394 -32.61 -14.65 14.90
C GLY A 394 -32.70 -13.13 14.78
N THR A 395 -31.92 -12.43 15.61
CA THR A 395 -31.90 -10.96 15.62
C THR A 395 -31.32 -10.39 14.33
N ASN A 396 -30.30 -11.05 13.75
CA ASN A 396 -29.61 -10.64 12.53
C ASN A 396 -30.53 -10.63 11.30
N ALA A 397 -31.61 -11.42 11.34
CA ALA A 397 -32.59 -11.40 10.26
C ALA A 397 -33.34 -10.07 10.13
N SER A 398 -33.47 -9.32 11.22
CA SER A 398 -34.17 -8.03 11.27
C SER A 398 -33.59 -7.20 12.43
N PRO A 399 -32.39 -6.67 12.30
CA PRO A 399 -31.65 -6.08 13.43
C PRO A 399 -32.31 -4.82 14.01
N GLY A 400 -33.31 -4.23 13.32
CA GLY A 400 -34.08 -3.11 13.87
C GLY A 400 -33.25 -1.83 14.02
N LEU A 401 -32.22 -1.65 13.23
CA LEU A 401 -31.35 -0.49 13.27
C LEU A 401 -32.16 0.77 12.97
N SER A 402 -32.41 1.58 14.02
CA SER A 402 -33.06 2.87 13.90
C SER A 402 -32.07 4.02 13.68
N ASP A 403 -30.79 3.77 13.90
CA ASP A 403 -29.74 4.73 13.80
C ASP A 403 -28.44 4.01 13.35
N GLN A 404 -28.06 4.23 12.10
CA GLN A 404 -26.87 3.61 11.49
C GLN A 404 -25.68 4.52 11.69
N ASN A 405 -25.47 4.99 12.92
CA ASN A 405 -24.36 5.87 13.26
C ASN A 405 -23.18 5.01 13.67
N CYS A 406 -22.42 4.57 12.66
CA CYS A 406 -21.16 3.89 12.86
C CYS A 406 -20.04 4.91 13.02
N ASN A 407 -19.36 4.85 14.13
CA ASN A 407 -18.11 5.55 14.37
C ASN A 407 -17.28 4.74 15.37
N TYR A 408 -16.01 5.06 15.49
CA TYR A 408 -15.11 4.40 16.42
C TYR A 408 -15.67 4.26 17.87
N SER A 409 -16.46 5.23 18.32
CA SER A 409 -17.04 5.24 19.66
C SER A 409 -18.33 4.43 19.82
N SER A 410 -18.92 3.94 18.76
CA SER A 410 -20.20 3.19 18.75
C SER A 410 -20.20 2.12 17.67
N PRO A 411 -19.26 1.18 17.70
CA PRO A 411 -19.00 0.24 16.60
C PRO A 411 -20.14 -0.75 16.34
N SER A 412 -20.87 -1.16 17.39
CA SER A 412 -21.94 -2.18 17.30
C SER A 412 -23.25 -1.72 16.65
N ASN A 413 -23.35 -0.45 16.23
CA ASN A 413 -24.58 0.08 15.66
C ASN A 413 -24.90 -0.40 14.24
N VAL A 414 -23.95 -1.04 13.56
CA VAL A 414 -24.05 -1.47 12.16
C VAL A 414 -24.10 -2.98 11.96
N TYR A 415 -23.77 -3.76 13.01
CA TYR A 415 -23.87 -5.20 12.96
C TYR A 415 -25.32 -5.66 12.67
N PRO A 416 -25.57 -6.63 11.79
CA PRO A 416 -24.64 -7.57 11.13
C PRO A 416 -24.14 -7.12 9.75
N TYR A 417 -24.36 -5.91 9.30
CA TYR A 417 -24.02 -5.46 7.95
C TYR A 417 -22.53 -5.12 7.80
N SER A 418 -21.91 -4.71 8.88
CA SER A 418 -20.50 -4.29 8.94
C SER A 418 -19.89 -4.71 10.27
N GLY A 419 -18.57 -4.95 10.31
CA GLY A 419 -17.81 -4.94 11.55
C GLY A 419 -17.67 -3.52 12.10
N GLY A 420 -17.20 -3.40 13.34
CA GLY A 420 -17.09 -2.14 14.06
C GLY A 420 -15.68 -1.52 13.99
N GLY A 421 -15.60 -0.26 14.43
CA GLY A 421 -14.34 0.49 14.45
C GLY A 421 -14.22 1.52 13.33
N SER A 422 -12.98 1.89 12.97
CA SER A 422 -12.68 2.90 11.95
C SER A 422 -13.17 2.50 10.56
N ALA A 423 -13.12 1.22 10.23
CA ALA A 423 -13.50 0.68 8.93
C ALA A 423 -15.01 0.76 8.62
N CYS A 424 -15.85 1.00 9.61
CA CYS A 424 -17.29 0.91 9.38
C CYS A 424 -17.86 2.14 8.64
N ALA A 425 -18.72 1.89 7.62
CA ALA A 425 -19.31 2.91 6.78
C ALA A 425 -20.81 3.12 7.08
N ASN A 426 -21.30 4.36 6.98
CA ASN A 426 -22.70 4.73 7.18
C ASN A 426 -23.43 4.78 5.84
N ALA A 427 -24.25 3.79 5.55
CA ALA A 427 -25.02 3.73 4.31
C ALA A 427 -25.86 4.98 4.07
N SER A 428 -25.95 5.43 2.83
CA SER A 428 -26.82 6.57 2.42
C SER A 428 -28.31 6.25 2.51
N ALA A 429 -28.67 4.97 2.50
CA ALA A 429 -30.02 4.45 2.69
C ALA A 429 -29.99 3.30 3.69
N ALA A 430 -31.12 3.03 4.33
CA ALA A 430 -31.24 1.89 5.25
C ALA A 430 -30.91 0.58 4.53
N PRO A 431 -30.02 -0.27 5.10
CA PRO A 431 -29.71 -1.57 4.55
C PRO A 431 -30.95 -2.45 4.37
N VAL A 432 -30.91 -3.28 3.35
CA VAL A 432 -31.96 -4.28 3.14
C VAL A 432 -31.75 -5.44 4.10
N SER A 433 -32.63 -5.60 5.08
CA SER A 433 -32.51 -6.72 6.02
C SER A 433 -32.81 -8.07 5.35
N PRO A 434 -32.22 -9.18 5.83
CA PRO A 434 -32.55 -10.53 5.38
C PRO A 434 -34.03 -10.84 5.35
N LEU A 435 -34.76 -10.44 6.39
CA LEU A 435 -36.23 -10.62 6.43
C LEU A 435 -36.93 -9.88 5.29
N ALA A 436 -36.54 -8.64 5.01
CA ALA A 436 -37.12 -7.85 3.91
C ALA A 436 -36.81 -8.48 2.55
N GLY A 437 -35.57 -8.91 2.33
CA GLY A 437 -35.14 -9.60 1.11
C GLY A 437 -35.94 -10.91 0.88
N ILE A 438 -36.04 -11.75 1.91
CA ILE A 438 -36.84 -13.01 1.85
C ILE A 438 -38.32 -12.73 1.55
N GLN A 439 -38.92 -11.71 2.18
CA GLN A 439 -40.29 -11.30 1.92
C GLN A 439 -40.49 -10.82 0.48
N ALA A 440 -39.55 -10.04 -0.04
CA ALA A 440 -39.60 -9.54 -1.41
C ALA A 440 -39.46 -10.68 -2.44
N ALA A 441 -38.55 -11.64 -2.20
CA ALA A 441 -38.28 -12.73 -3.13
C ALA A 441 -39.37 -13.82 -3.13
N ALA A 442 -40.12 -14.01 -2.02
CA ALA A 442 -41.14 -15.04 -1.89
C ALA A 442 -42.51 -14.46 -1.46
N PRO A 443 -43.10 -13.54 -2.24
CA PRO A 443 -44.35 -12.84 -1.83
C PRO A 443 -45.58 -13.76 -1.66
N GLY A 444 -45.50 -14.98 -2.19
CA GLY A 444 -46.56 -15.99 -2.03
C GLY A 444 -46.39 -16.91 -0.83
N ALA A 445 -45.28 -16.83 -0.11
CA ALA A 445 -45.00 -17.64 1.07
C ALA A 445 -45.49 -16.95 2.35
N THR A 446 -45.85 -17.75 3.36
CA THR A 446 -46.08 -17.24 4.71
C THR A 446 -44.77 -17.11 5.44
N ILE A 447 -44.30 -15.88 5.66
CA ILE A 447 -43.05 -15.62 6.38
C ILE A 447 -43.39 -15.27 7.83
N THR A 448 -42.82 -16.04 8.78
CA THR A 448 -42.98 -15.81 10.22
C THR A 448 -41.62 -15.43 10.79
N TYR A 449 -41.49 -14.19 11.30
CA TYR A 449 -40.28 -13.74 11.98
C TYR A 449 -40.37 -14.06 13.48
N ASN A 450 -39.22 -14.49 14.05
CA ASN A 450 -39.02 -14.67 15.46
C ASN A 450 -37.59 -14.28 15.84
N SER A 451 -37.40 -13.37 16.78
CA SER A 451 -36.07 -12.87 17.17
C SER A 451 -35.13 -13.92 17.81
N GLY A 452 -35.65 -15.12 18.13
CA GLY A 452 -34.85 -16.13 18.80
C GLY A 452 -34.73 -15.92 20.32
N SER A 453 -35.12 -14.77 20.87
CA SER A 453 -35.01 -14.44 22.29
C SER A 453 -35.74 -15.43 23.24
N SER A 454 -36.72 -16.17 22.70
CA SER A 454 -37.35 -17.28 23.37
C SER A 454 -37.21 -18.56 22.54
N GLN A 455 -36.34 -19.47 22.95
CA GLN A 455 -36.11 -20.73 22.26
C GLN A 455 -37.40 -21.53 22.03
N SER A 456 -38.33 -21.60 23.01
CA SER A 456 -39.60 -22.29 22.84
C SER A 456 -40.48 -21.67 21.77
N SER A 457 -40.47 -20.34 21.64
CA SER A 457 -41.21 -19.61 20.62
C SER A 457 -40.61 -19.81 19.22
N ALA A 458 -39.28 -19.82 19.13
CA ALA A 458 -38.57 -20.09 17.90
C ALA A 458 -38.79 -21.53 17.41
N VAL A 459 -38.74 -22.51 18.31
CA VAL A 459 -39.05 -23.91 18.03
C VAL A 459 -40.49 -24.08 17.53
N ALA A 460 -41.47 -23.41 18.14
CA ALA A 460 -42.84 -23.44 17.67
C ALA A 460 -43.02 -22.84 16.27
N ALA A 461 -42.33 -21.74 15.97
CA ALA A 461 -42.32 -21.15 14.65
C ALA A 461 -41.71 -22.09 13.60
N ALA A 462 -40.58 -22.73 13.94
CA ALA A 462 -39.92 -23.70 13.06
C ALA A 462 -40.78 -24.93 12.78
N GLN A 463 -41.47 -25.46 13.79
CA GLN A 463 -42.39 -26.60 13.64
C GLN A 463 -43.58 -26.29 12.71
N ALA A 464 -44.04 -25.05 12.70
CA ALA A 464 -45.16 -24.61 11.90
C ALA A 464 -44.79 -24.28 10.44
N ALA A 465 -43.47 -24.19 10.12
CA ALA A 465 -43.01 -23.79 8.81
C ALA A 465 -42.46 -24.97 7.98
N ASN A 466 -42.50 -24.80 6.64
CA ASN A 466 -41.93 -25.78 5.72
C ASN A 466 -40.42 -25.76 5.75
N VAL A 467 -39.83 -24.59 6.00
CA VAL A 467 -38.38 -24.34 6.10
C VAL A 467 -38.13 -23.40 7.27
N ALA A 468 -37.06 -23.61 8.01
CA ALA A 468 -36.57 -22.65 8.98
C ALA A 468 -35.21 -22.07 8.50
N VAL A 469 -35.08 -20.75 8.52
CA VAL A 469 -33.82 -20.04 8.28
C VAL A 469 -33.44 -19.39 9.60
N VAL A 470 -32.29 -19.80 10.15
CA VAL A 470 -31.80 -19.35 11.46
C VAL A 470 -30.53 -18.53 11.23
N PHE A 471 -30.51 -17.35 11.80
CA PHE A 471 -29.37 -16.44 11.75
C PHE A 471 -28.56 -16.55 13.02
N GLY A 472 -27.25 -16.68 12.88
CA GLY A 472 -26.25 -16.65 13.95
C GLY A 472 -25.04 -15.83 13.55
N GLY A 473 -24.24 -15.45 14.53
CA GLY A 473 -23.02 -14.70 14.30
C GLY A 473 -22.59 -13.92 15.54
N TYR A 474 -21.52 -13.16 15.39
CA TYR A 474 -21.02 -12.28 16.45
C TYR A 474 -20.46 -11.00 15.86
N ASP A 475 -20.38 -9.98 16.71
CA ASP A 475 -19.90 -8.65 16.39
C ASP A 475 -18.39 -8.58 16.64
N GLU A 476 -17.62 -8.27 15.61
CA GLU A 476 -16.19 -8.00 15.68
C GLU A 476 -15.92 -6.51 15.50
N THR A 477 -14.94 -6.02 16.19
CA THR A 477 -14.63 -4.60 16.21
C THR A 477 -13.16 -4.33 16.45
N GLU A 478 -12.66 -3.29 15.85
CA GLU A 478 -11.38 -2.69 16.21
C GLU A 478 -11.32 -2.39 17.72
N GLY A 479 -10.12 -2.56 18.29
CA GLY A 479 -9.83 -2.30 19.70
C GLY A 479 -10.23 -3.44 20.66
N SER A 480 -10.77 -4.55 20.16
CA SER A 480 -11.20 -5.65 21.02
C SER A 480 -11.17 -7.01 20.31
N ASP A 481 -10.29 -7.89 20.78
CA ASP A 481 -10.29 -9.29 20.35
C ASP A 481 -11.50 -10.04 20.91
N ILE A 482 -12.03 -11.01 20.15
CA ILE A 482 -13.05 -11.92 20.64
C ILE A 482 -12.43 -13.05 21.50
N SER A 483 -13.11 -13.46 22.54
CA SER A 483 -12.56 -14.46 23.48
C SER A 483 -12.76 -15.91 23.02
N SER A 484 -13.66 -16.16 22.08
CA SER A 484 -14.02 -17.48 21.56
C SER A 484 -14.50 -17.36 20.12
N ILE A 485 -14.35 -18.42 19.36
CA ILE A 485 -14.91 -18.60 18.02
C ILE A 485 -16.24 -19.38 18.02
N ASP A 486 -16.81 -19.60 19.21
CA ASP A 486 -18.15 -20.19 19.35
C ASP A 486 -19.19 -19.08 19.29
N LEU A 487 -20.34 -19.35 18.66
CA LEU A 487 -21.47 -18.41 18.65
C LEU A 487 -22.05 -18.13 20.04
N GLY A 488 -21.59 -18.88 21.03
CA GLY A 488 -22.08 -18.86 22.39
C GLY A 488 -23.22 -19.87 22.65
N THR A 489 -23.25 -20.38 23.89
CA THR A 489 -24.14 -21.48 24.31
C THR A 489 -25.62 -21.21 23.98
N ALA A 490 -26.08 -19.96 24.07
CA ALA A 490 -27.49 -19.62 23.83
C ALA A 490 -27.86 -19.81 22.34
N GLU A 491 -27.00 -19.36 21.47
CA GLU A 491 -27.23 -19.40 20.03
C GLU A 491 -27.04 -20.80 19.45
N ASP A 492 -26.00 -21.51 19.87
CA ASP A 492 -25.79 -22.93 19.52
C ASP A 492 -26.96 -23.82 19.97
N ASN A 493 -27.50 -23.57 21.16
CA ASN A 493 -28.68 -24.27 21.65
C ASN A 493 -29.94 -23.90 20.86
N LEU A 494 -30.10 -22.65 20.47
CA LEU A 494 -31.22 -22.20 19.65
C LEU A 494 -31.20 -22.91 18.28
N ILE A 495 -30.05 -22.87 17.59
CA ILE A 495 -29.87 -23.53 16.28
C ILE A 495 -30.16 -25.03 16.41
N SER A 496 -29.58 -25.69 17.42
CA SER A 496 -29.77 -27.13 17.67
C SER A 496 -31.25 -27.48 17.92
N ALA A 497 -31.95 -26.68 18.73
CA ALA A 497 -33.35 -26.91 19.05
C ALA A 497 -34.28 -26.67 17.84
N VAL A 498 -33.99 -25.65 17.01
CA VAL A 498 -34.69 -25.39 15.78
C VAL A 498 -34.47 -26.50 14.76
N ALA A 499 -33.25 -26.96 14.61
CA ALA A 499 -32.91 -28.08 13.71
C ALA A 499 -33.59 -29.40 14.13
N ALA A 500 -33.65 -29.67 15.43
CA ALA A 500 -34.42 -30.82 15.94
C ALA A 500 -35.92 -30.71 15.67
N ALA A 501 -36.44 -29.49 15.60
CA ALA A 501 -37.86 -29.22 15.35
C ALA A 501 -38.23 -29.22 13.86
N ASN A 502 -37.31 -28.81 13.01
CA ASN A 502 -37.50 -28.75 11.56
C ASN A 502 -36.22 -29.24 10.85
N PRO A 503 -36.23 -30.45 10.23
CA PRO A 503 -35.03 -30.99 9.57
C PRO A 503 -34.63 -30.21 8.28
N ARG A 504 -35.50 -29.27 7.82
CA ARG A 504 -35.23 -28.37 6.70
C ARG A 504 -34.72 -27.01 7.23
N THR A 505 -33.82 -27.06 8.20
CA THR A 505 -33.18 -25.87 8.77
C THR A 505 -31.95 -25.48 7.97
N ILE A 506 -31.90 -24.21 7.61
CA ILE A 506 -30.76 -23.52 7.00
C ILE A 506 -30.23 -22.53 8.04
N VAL A 507 -28.92 -22.53 8.26
CA VAL A 507 -28.25 -21.53 9.10
C VAL A 507 -27.55 -20.53 8.21
N VAL A 508 -27.71 -19.26 8.50
CA VAL A 508 -27.01 -18.13 7.88
C VAL A 508 -26.12 -17.53 8.95
N LEU A 509 -24.84 -17.43 8.67
CA LEU A 509 -23.84 -16.88 9.56
C LEU A 509 -23.45 -15.47 9.12
N ASN A 510 -23.31 -14.58 10.10
CA ASN A 510 -22.71 -13.26 9.97
C ASN A 510 -21.54 -13.18 10.93
N SER A 511 -20.34 -13.39 10.40
CA SER A 511 -19.08 -13.34 11.17
C SER A 511 -17.97 -12.71 10.32
N GLY A 512 -16.98 -12.11 10.95
CA GLY A 512 -15.83 -11.55 10.25
C GLY A 512 -14.69 -12.56 10.09
N SER A 513 -14.82 -13.72 10.74
CA SER A 513 -13.85 -14.81 10.68
C SER A 513 -14.52 -16.17 10.91
N ALA A 514 -13.71 -17.19 11.11
CA ALA A 514 -14.18 -18.58 11.27
C ALA A 514 -14.93 -18.81 12.58
N VAL A 515 -16.01 -19.61 12.53
CA VAL A 515 -16.83 -20.02 13.67
C VAL A 515 -16.87 -21.55 13.83
N THR A 516 -17.00 -22.02 15.05
CA THR A 516 -17.29 -23.44 15.32
C THR A 516 -18.79 -23.74 15.12
N MET A 517 -19.12 -24.95 14.68
CA MET A 517 -20.48 -25.34 14.35
C MET A 517 -20.85 -26.69 14.99
N PRO A 518 -21.06 -26.76 16.32
CA PRO A 518 -21.38 -28.04 16.99
C PRO A 518 -22.69 -28.65 16.48
N TRP A 519 -23.58 -27.87 15.91
CA TRP A 519 -24.87 -28.24 15.34
C TRP A 519 -24.83 -28.64 13.85
N LEU A 520 -23.67 -28.55 13.19
CA LEU A 520 -23.50 -28.74 11.73
C LEU A 520 -24.16 -30.01 11.20
N SER A 521 -24.04 -31.14 11.92
CA SER A 521 -24.63 -32.41 11.49
C SER A 521 -26.16 -32.42 11.46
N SER A 522 -26.81 -31.53 12.21
CA SER A 522 -28.25 -31.49 12.42
C SER A 522 -29.00 -30.59 11.46
N VAL A 523 -28.32 -29.72 10.72
CA VAL A 523 -28.91 -28.75 9.80
C VAL A 523 -28.78 -29.20 8.35
N ALA A 524 -29.69 -28.79 7.48
CA ALA A 524 -29.67 -29.15 6.08
C ALA A 524 -28.84 -28.22 5.20
N GLY A 525 -28.75 -26.93 5.55
CA GLY A 525 -27.94 -25.94 4.84
C GLY A 525 -27.17 -25.05 5.79
N VAL A 526 -26.02 -24.55 5.33
CA VAL A 526 -25.22 -23.53 6.01
C VAL A 526 -24.67 -22.57 4.95
N ILE A 527 -24.88 -21.30 5.20
CA ILE A 527 -24.38 -20.19 4.37
C ILE A 527 -23.56 -19.28 5.27
N GLU A 528 -22.34 -18.94 4.86
CA GLU A 528 -21.56 -17.85 5.44
C GLU A 528 -21.76 -16.60 4.59
N SER A 529 -22.34 -15.56 5.19
CA SER A 529 -22.60 -14.29 4.52
C SER A 529 -21.62 -13.21 4.93
N TRP A 530 -20.75 -13.48 5.90
CA TRP A 530 -19.80 -12.49 6.45
C TRP A 530 -20.56 -11.26 7.01
N TYR A 531 -20.00 -10.07 6.81
CA TYR A 531 -20.67 -8.77 6.97
C TYR A 531 -20.94 -8.20 5.57
N PRO A 532 -22.16 -8.39 5.06
CA PRO A 532 -22.44 -8.28 3.61
C PRO A 532 -22.83 -6.87 3.15
N GLY A 533 -22.63 -5.84 3.98
CA GLY A 533 -22.96 -4.47 3.60
C GLY A 533 -24.46 -4.20 3.46
N GLN A 534 -24.78 -3.07 2.82
CA GLN A 534 -26.17 -2.57 2.76
C GLN A 534 -27.15 -3.41 1.94
N GLU A 535 -26.68 -4.29 1.07
CA GLU A 535 -27.51 -5.15 0.22
C GLU A 535 -27.66 -6.59 0.75
N ASP A 536 -27.34 -6.85 2.02
CA ASP A 536 -27.41 -8.14 2.71
C ASP A 536 -28.68 -8.94 2.34
N GLY A 537 -29.85 -8.36 2.60
CA GLY A 537 -31.12 -9.07 2.36
C GLY A 537 -31.38 -9.35 0.88
N THR A 538 -30.93 -8.48 -0.04
CA THR A 538 -31.07 -8.69 -1.48
C THR A 538 -30.17 -9.84 -1.93
N ALA A 539 -28.89 -9.82 -1.55
CA ALA A 539 -27.90 -10.84 -1.89
C ALA A 539 -28.31 -12.21 -1.33
N LEU A 540 -28.61 -12.26 -0.03
CA LEU A 540 -29.04 -13.50 0.62
C LEU A 540 -30.32 -14.09 -0.02
N ALA A 541 -31.31 -13.26 -0.35
CA ALA A 541 -32.52 -13.72 -1.00
C ALA A 541 -32.21 -14.29 -2.40
N ASN A 542 -31.32 -13.64 -3.16
CA ASN A 542 -30.91 -14.12 -4.49
C ASN A 542 -30.22 -15.50 -4.38
N ILE A 543 -29.40 -15.71 -3.37
CA ILE A 543 -28.79 -17.01 -3.07
C ILE A 543 -29.87 -18.02 -2.63
N LEU A 544 -30.69 -17.72 -1.60
CA LEU A 544 -31.67 -18.65 -1.05
C LEU A 544 -32.66 -19.17 -2.10
N PHE A 545 -33.08 -18.32 -3.03
CA PHE A 545 -34.07 -18.66 -4.06
C PHE A 545 -33.44 -18.96 -5.44
N GLY A 546 -32.13 -18.90 -5.57
CA GLY A 546 -31.35 -19.32 -6.75
C GLY A 546 -31.44 -18.36 -7.93
N SER A 547 -31.73 -17.08 -7.70
CA SER A 547 -31.57 -16.03 -8.70
C SER A 547 -30.07 -15.81 -8.97
N TYR A 548 -29.24 -16.02 -7.94
CA TYR A 548 -27.80 -16.08 -8.02
C TYR A 548 -27.30 -17.47 -7.58
N ASP A 549 -26.28 -17.99 -8.23
CA ASP A 549 -25.63 -19.26 -7.87
C ASP A 549 -24.46 -18.97 -6.93
N PRO A 550 -24.43 -19.51 -5.69
CA PRO A 550 -23.35 -19.24 -4.78
C PRO A 550 -22.00 -19.68 -5.37
N SER A 551 -21.01 -18.81 -5.29
CA SER A 551 -19.71 -19.01 -5.90
C SER A 551 -18.54 -18.54 -5.02
N GLY A 552 -18.83 -18.11 -3.80
CA GLY A 552 -17.82 -17.71 -2.84
C GLY A 552 -17.02 -18.91 -2.32
N HIS A 553 -15.75 -18.68 -2.04
CA HIS A 553 -14.82 -19.66 -1.48
C HIS A 553 -14.15 -19.09 -0.23
N LEU A 554 -13.97 -19.89 0.80
CA LEU A 554 -13.43 -19.45 2.09
C LEU A 554 -12.02 -18.85 1.97
N PRO A 555 -11.78 -17.60 2.37
CA PRO A 555 -10.45 -17.01 2.46
C PRO A 555 -9.74 -17.35 3.79
N VAL A 556 -10.42 -18.07 4.68
CA VAL A 556 -9.91 -18.56 5.96
C VAL A 556 -10.37 -19.99 6.23
N THR A 557 -9.54 -20.76 6.92
CA THR A 557 -9.87 -22.12 7.34
C THR A 557 -10.82 -22.10 8.53
N PHE A 558 -11.91 -22.87 8.48
CA PHE A 558 -12.84 -23.03 9.61
C PHE A 558 -12.42 -24.21 10.49
N PRO A 559 -12.00 -24.00 11.74
CA PRO A 559 -11.61 -25.06 12.67
C PRO A 559 -12.83 -25.78 13.23
N ALA A 560 -12.67 -27.05 13.63
CA ALA A 560 -13.71 -27.77 14.37
C ALA A 560 -13.75 -27.36 15.87
N SER A 561 -12.69 -26.74 16.37
CA SER A 561 -12.60 -26.22 17.74
C SER A 561 -11.43 -25.25 17.86
N LEU A 562 -11.45 -24.39 18.86
CA LEU A 562 -10.35 -23.46 19.16
C LEU A 562 -9.00 -24.16 19.36
N SER A 563 -8.99 -25.40 19.86
CA SER A 563 -7.74 -26.17 20.04
C SER A 563 -7.08 -26.61 18.72
N GLN A 564 -7.75 -26.42 17.57
CA GLN A 564 -7.19 -26.68 16.24
C GLN A 564 -6.66 -25.40 15.56
N VAL A 565 -6.81 -24.24 16.19
CA VAL A 565 -6.23 -23.00 15.67
C VAL A 565 -4.71 -23.02 15.87
N PRO A 566 -3.87 -22.59 14.90
CA PRO A 566 -2.42 -22.54 15.08
C PRO A 566 -1.98 -21.82 16.35
N ALA A 567 -2.53 -20.65 16.61
CA ALA A 567 -2.24 -19.82 17.79
C ALA A 567 -3.16 -20.13 18.99
N SER A 568 -3.35 -21.40 19.31
CA SER A 568 -4.37 -21.85 20.28
C SER A 568 -4.01 -21.62 21.75
N THR A 569 -2.77 -21.34 22.10
CA THR A 569 -2.32 -21.10 23.48
C THR A 569 -2.36 -19.63 23.86
N ALA A 570 -2.45 -19.33 25.15
CA ALA A 570 -2.43 -17.95 25.63
C ALA A 570 -1.10 -17.22 25.37
N GLN A 571 -0.01 -17.92 25.12
CA GLN A 571 1.27 -17.33 24.74
C GLN A 571 1.28 -16.87 23.28
N GLU A 572 0.53 -17.57 22.44
CA GLU A 572 0.42 -17.30 21.01
C GLU A 572 -0.67 -16.26 20.72
N PHE A 573 -1.79 -16.29 21.46
CA PHE A 573 -2.88 -15.34 21.35
C PHE A 573 -3.71 -15.25 22.62
N PRO A 574 -3.94 -14.08 23.22
CA PRO A 574 -3.48 -12.74 22.81
C PRO A 574 -2.07 -12.38 23.32
N GLY A 575 -1.30 -13.33 23.81
CA GLY A 575 0.02 -13.13 24.39
C GLY A 575 0.01 -13.18 25.92
N THR A 576 1.20 -13.39 26.52
CA THR A 576 1.42 -13.38 27.96
C THR A 576 2.73 -12.68 28.31
N ASN A 577 2.77 -12.04 29.48
CA ASN A 577 3.95 -11.31 29.97
C ASN A 577 4.45 -10.20 29.01
N GLY A 578 3.56 -9.61 28.23
CA GLY A 578 3.88 -8.55 27.29
C GLY A 578 4.46 -9.06 25.94
N GLN A 579 4.35 -10.35 25.66
CA GLN A 579 4.81 -10.94 24.42
C GLN A 579 3.74 -11.81 23.77
N VAL A 580 3.63 -11.70 22.45
CA VAL A 580 2.81 -12.55 21.58
C VAL A 580 3.75 -13.43 20.76
N GLN A 581 3.71 -14.74 21.00
CA GLN A 581 4.61 -15.67 20.34
C GLN A 581 4.05 -16.15 19.01
N TYR A 582 4.81 -15.95 17.92
CA TYR A 582 4.47 -16.43 16.58
C TYR A 582 5.14 -17.79 16.33
N SER A 583 4.88 -18.74 17.26
CA SER A 583 5.57 -20.04 17.30
C SER A 583 5.15 -21.00 16.20
N GLU A 584 4.06 -20.74 15.49
CA GLU A 584 3.64 -21.47 14.32
C GLU A 584 4.57 -21.21 13.10
N GLY A 585 5.32 -20.11 13.11
CA GLY A 585 6.21 -19.73 12.02
C GLY A 585 5.45 -19.55 10.72
N ILE A 586 5.86 -20.23 9.65
CA ILE A 586 5.21 -20.20 8.34
C ILE A 586 3.92 -21.04 8.26
N ASP A 587 3.64 -21.84 9.27
CA ASP A 587 2.45 -22.71 9.32
C ASP A 587 1.21 -21.90 9.76
N VAL A 588 0.78 -20.90 9.00
CA VAL A 588 -0.43 -20.13 9.28
C VAL A 588 -1.62 -20.69 8.47
N GLY A 589 -2.82 -20.64 9.03
CA GLY A 589 -4.04 -21.06 8.35
C GLY A 589 -3.99 -22.51 7.86
N TYR A 590 -4.43 -22.77 6.62
CA TYR A 590 -4.48 -24.13 6.04
C TYR A 590 -3.11 -24.83 6.00
N ARG A 591 -2.01 -24.07 5.96
CA ARG A 591 -0.64 -24.61 6.01
C ARG A 591 -0.42 -25.41 7.29
N TRP A 592 -0.90 -24.90 8.44
CA TRP A 592 -0.88 -25.61 9.71
C TRP A 592 -1.64 -26.94 9.68
N TYR A 593 -2.89 -26.94 9.16
CA TYR A 593 -3.70 -28.16 9.11
C TYR A 593 -3.03 -29.24 8.27
N GLN A 594 -2.42 -28.84 7.17
CA GLN A 594 -1.68 -29.76 6.30
C GLN A 594 -0.39 -30.26 6.94
N ALA A 595 0.43 -29.39 7.52
CA ALA A 595 1.68 -29.75 8.21
C ALA A 595 1.42 -30.67 9.41
N LYS A 596 0.36 -30.40 10.18
CA LYS A 596 -0.04 -31.23 11.35
C LYS A 596 -0.95 -32.41 10.98
N LYS A 597 -1.34 -32.55 9.71
CA LYS A 597 -2.27 -33.58 9.20
C LYS A 597 -3.60 -33.60 9.98
N GLN A 598 -4.10 -32.43 10.28
CA GLN A 598 -5.40 -32.22 10.89
C GLN A 598 -6.45 -31.93 9.84
N THR A 599 -7.69 -32.36 10.10
CA THR A 599 -8.81 -32.03 9.21
C THR A 599 -9.60 -30.89 9.81
N PRO A 600 -9.70 -29.72 9.17
CA PRO A 600 -10.55 -28.63 9.63
C PRO A 600 -12.03 -28.95 9.41
N LEU A 601 -12.92 -28.13 9.94
CA LEU A 601 -14.36 -28.22 9.68
C LEU A 601 -14.65 -27.92 8.20
N PHE A 602 -14.08 -26.83 7.68
CA PHE A 602 -14.02 -26.48 6.26
C PHE A 602 -12.63 -25.96 5.91
N PRO A 603 -12.02 -26.44 4.83
CA PRO A 603 -10.68 -25.99 4.45
C PRO A 603 -10.72 -24.63 3.75
N PHE A 604 -9.58 -23.94 3.75
CA PHE A 604 -9.33 -22.77 2.91
C PHE A 604 -9.65 -23.06 1.44
N GLY A 605 -10.25 -22.11 0.75
CA GLY A 605 -10.68 -22.23 -0.64
C GLY A 605 -11.97 -23.01 -0.85
N TYR A 606 -12.62 -23.53 0.20
CA TYR A 606 -13.84 -24.34 0.09
C TYR A 606 -15.07 -23.46 -0.17
N GLY A 607 -15.92 -23.88 -1.12
CA GLY A 607 -17.24 -23.35 -1.39
C GLY A 607 -18.08 -24.35 -2.21
N LEU A 608 -19.40 -24.30 -2.06
CA LEU A 608 -20.33 -25.11 -2.82
C LEU A 608 -21.14 -24.24 -3.79
N SER A 609 -21.50 -24.80 -4.93
CA SER A 609 -22.42 -24.20 -5.91
C SER A 609 -23.71 -25.03 -6.02
N TYR A 610 -24.73 -24.48 -6.63
CA TYR A 610 -25.95 -25.23 -7.01
C TYR A 610 -25.77 -26.03 -8.31
N THR A 611 -24.62 -25.90 -8.94
CA THR A 611 -24.17 -26.77 -10.04
C THR A 611 -22.98 -27.61 -9.59
N THR A 612 -22.31 -28.30 -10.50
CA THR A 612 -21.14 -29.12 -10.19
C THR A 612 -20.06 -28.88 -11.22
N PHE A 613 -18.82 -28.87 -10.77
CA PHE A 613 -17.66 -28.68 -11.64
C PHE A 613 -16.75 -29.91 -11.61
N SER A 614 -15.97 -30.07 -12.65
CA SER A 614 -14.93 -31.11 -12.74
C SER A 614 -13.67 -30.53 -13.35
N PHE A 615 -12.55 -30.96 -12.84
CA PHE A 615 -11.22 -30.60 -13.30
C PHE A 615 -10.61 -31.76 -14.10
N SER A 616 -9.96 -31.46 -15.23
CA SER A 616 -9.36 -32.47 -16.13
C SER A 616 -8.22 -31.88 -16.95
N ASN A 617 -7.51 -32.74 -17.69
CA ASN A 617 -6.52 -32.36 -18.70
C ASN A 617 -5.39 -31.46 -18.15
N LEU A 618 -4.86 -31.79 -16.94
CA LEU A 618 -3.69 -31.07 -16.40
C LEU A 618 -2.51 -31.20 -17.36
N SER A 619 -1.89 -30.08 -17.68
CA SER A 619 -0.63 -30.03 -18.40
C SER A 619 0.33 -29.07 -17.69
N VAL A 620 1.54 -29.51 -17.45
CA VAL A 620 2.61 -28.72 -16.84
C VAL A 620 3.75 -28.62 -17.85
N SER A 621 4.11 -27.39 -18.24
CA SER A 621 5.30 -27.16 -19.07
C SER A 621 6.56 -27.15 -18.19
N GLY A 622 7.73 -27.33 -18.80
CA GLY A 622 8.98 -26.92 -18.16
C GLY A 622 9.15 -25.40 -18.24
N PHE A 623 10.12 -24.89 -17.51
CA PHE A 623 10.46 -23.47 -17.56
C PHE A 623 10.87 -23.02 -18.96
N SER A 624 10.37 -21.87 -19.38
CA SER A 624 10.80 -21.18 -20.59
C SER A 624 12.19 -20.54 -20.37
N SER A 625 12.76 -19.94 -21.41
CA SER A 625 13.98 -19.15 -21.29
C SER A 625 13.77 -17.84 -20.48
N ALA A 626 12.53 -17.49 -20.18
CA ALA A 626 12.16 -16.35 -19.33
C ALA A 626 11.83 -16.80 -17.88
N GLY A 627 12.28 -17.97 -17.45
CA GLY A 627 12.09 -18.44 -16.09
C GLY A 627 10.63 -18.75 -15.70
N VAL A 628 9.71 -18.85 -16.65
CA VAL A 628 8.28 -19.07 -16.37
C VAL A 628 7.82 -20.43 -16.89
N ALA A 629 7.23 -21.24 -16.03
CA ALA A 629 6.48 -22.44 -16.39
C ALA A 629 4.99 -22.13 -16.54
N THR A 630 4.28 -22.91 -17.31
CA THR A 630 2.84 -22.78 -17.52
C THR A 630 2.12 -24.02 -17.05
N VAL A 631 1.10 -23.87 -16.23
CA VAL A 631 0.19 -24.93 -15.81
C VAL A 631 -1.18 -24.66 -16.41
N THR A 632 -1.75 -25.64 -17.10
CA THR A 632 -3.10 -25.54 -17.65
C THR A 632 -3.99 -26.69 -17.17
N ALA A 633 -5.25 -26.39 -16.95
CA ALA A 633 -6.28 -27.38 -16.63
C ALA A 633 -7.59 -27.02 -17.32
N THR A 634 -8.45 -28.00 -17.53
CA THR A 634 -9.81 -27.78 -18.05
C THR A 634 -10.80 -27.85 -16.91
N VAL A 635 -11.59 -26.79 -16.72
CA VAL A 635 -12.74 -26.75 -15.82
C VAL A 635 -14.01 -26.92 -16.63
N THR A 636 -14.89 -27.82 -16.22
CA THR A 636 -16.16 -28.12 -16.87
C THR A 636 -17.31 -28.00 -15.88
N ASN A 637 -18.31 -27.21 -16.19
CA ASN A 637 -19.58 -27.25 -15.47
C ASN A 637 -20.35 -28.51 -15.89
N THR A 638 -20.41 -29.50 -15.02
CA THR A 638 -21.04 -30.80 -15.25
C THR A 638 -22.53 -30.85 -14.87
N GLY A 639 -23.03 -29.80 -14.27
CA GLY A 639 -24.41 -29.70 -13.85
C GLY A 639 -25.35 -29.13 -14.91
N SER A 640 -26.56 -28.78 -14.50
CA SER A 640 -27.66 -28.39 -15.40
C SER A 640 -27.99 -26.90 -15.40
N ARG A 641 -27.23 -26.07 -14.66
CA ARG A 641 -27.38 -24.60 -14.59
C ARG A 641 -26.05 -23.89 -14.73
N ALA A 642 -26.08 -22.64 -15.09
CA ALA A 642 -24.89 -21.79 -15.08
C ALA A 642 -24.44 -21.56 -13.63
N GLY A 643 -23.15 -21.42 -13.42
CA GLY A 643 -22.52 -21.12 -12.14
C GLY A 643 -21.07 -20.74 -12.32
N ALA A 644 -20.42 -20.34 -11.22
CA ALA A 644 -19.00 -20.04 -11.19
C ALA A 644 -18.28 -20.92 -10.15
N ASP A 645 -16.99 -21.11 -10.39
CA ASP A 645 -16.07 -21.87 -9.53
C ASP A 645 -14.69 -21.21 -9.57
N VAL A 646 -13.84 -21.50 -8.58
CA VAL A 646 -12.48 -20.98 -8.50
C VAL A 646 -11.47 -22.11 -8.69
N ALA A 647 -10.78 -22.08 -9.81
CA ALA A 647 -9.64 -22.98 -10.04
C ALA A 647 -8.42 -22.44 -9.28
N GLN A 648 -7.88 -23.23 -8.38
CA GLN A 648 -6.78 -22.88 -7.48
C GLN A 648 -5.57 -23.72 -7.81
N LEU A 649 -4.40 -23.05 -7.96
CA LEU A 649 -3.11 -23.71 -8.18
C LEU A 649 -2.33 -23.70 -6.88
N TYR A 650 -1.89 -24.88 -6.46
CA TYR A 650 -1.03 -25.06 -5.31
C TYR A 650 0.30 -25.69 -5.72
N ILE A 651 1.37 -25.25 -5.08
CA ILE A 651 2.71 -25.80 -5.24
C ILE A 651 3.16 -26.42 -3.92
N GLY A 652 3.77 -27.59 -4.01
CA GLY A 652 4.40 -28.28 -2.89
C GLY A 652 5.90 -28.39 -3.13
N ASP A 653 6.66 -27.80 -2.24
CA ASP A 653 8.11 -27.73 -2.33
C ASP A 653 8.78 -29.06 -1.95
N PRO A 654 10.04 -29.27 -2.35
CA PRO A 654 10.84 -30.38 -1.86
C PRO A 654 10.93 -30.37 -0.34
N SER A 655 10.77 -31.53 0.31
CA SER A 655 10.74 -31.64 1.79
C SER A 655 12.00 -31.13 2.50
N SER A 656 13.07 -30.85 1.76
CA SER A 656 14.31 -30.26 2.28
C SER A 656 14.17 -28.77 2.65
N THR A 657 13.18 -28.08 2.11
CA THR A 657 12.94 -26.64 2.37
C THR A 657 12.27 -26.40 3.73
N GLY A 658 11.55 -27.40 4.24
CA GLY A 658 10.72 -27.26 5.45
C GLY A 658 9.41 -26.50 5.23
N GLU A 659 9.05 -26.29 3.94
CA GLU A 659 7.80 -25.66 3.54
C GLU A 659 6.56 -26.51 3.88
N PRO A 660 5.38 -25.86 4.03
CA PRO A 660 4.10 -26.55 4.10
C PRO A 660 3.88 -27.45 2.88
N PRO A 661 3.07 -28.52 3.01
CA PRO A 661 2.84 -29.45 1.91
C PRO A 661 2.31 -28.82 0.63
N TRP A 662 1.52 -27.74 0.75
CA TRP A 662 0.92 -27.00 -0.36
C TRP A 662 0.83 -25.52 -0.03
N GLN A 663 1.10 -24.68 -1.01
CA GLN A 663 0.96 -23.23 -0.95
C GLN A 663 0.20 -22.75 -2.18
N LEU A 664 -0.80 -21.89 -1.99
CA LEU A 664 -1.49 -21.22 -3.10
C LEU A 664 -0.51 -20.31 -3.83
N LYS A 665 -0.45 -20.45 -5.16
CA LYS A 665 0.45 -19.64 -6.02
C LYS A 665 -0.27 -19.00 -7.20
N ASP A 666 -1.49 -19.42 -7.53
CA ASP A 666 -2.34 -18.75 -8.54
C ASP A 666 -3.79 -19.21 -8.39
N PHE A 667 -4.73 -18.41 -8.89
CA PHE A 667 -6.14 -18.78 -8.97
C PHE A 667 -6.86 -18.10 -10.13
N GLN A 668 -7.91 -18.73 -10.61
CA GLN A 668 -8.79 -18.18 -11.65
C GLN A 668 -10.25 -18.47 -11.33
N ARG A 669 -11.06 -17.44 -11.18
CA ARG A 669 -12.51 -17.57 -11.13
C ARG A 669 -13.07 -17.77 -12.53
N VAL A 670 -13.88 -18.79 -12.73
CA VAL A 670 -14.47 -19.16 -14.04
C VAL A 670 -15.99 -19.24 -13.95
N SER A 671 -16.70 -18.50 -14.80
CA SER A 671 -18.16 -18.57 -14.94
C SER A 671 -18.54 -19.37 -16.18
N LEU A 672 -19.30 -20.47 -16.01
CA LEU A 672 -19.61 -21.41 -17.06
C LEU A 672 -21.10 -21.71 -17.15
N ASN A 673 -21.63 -21.69 -18.37
CA ASN A 673 -22.97 -22.23 -18.64
C ASN A 673 -23.00 -23.76 -18.41
N ALA A 674 -24.18 -24.31 -18.19
CA ALA A 674 -24.38 -25.76 -18.05
C ALA A 674 -23.72 -26.54 -19.20
N GLY A 675 -22.88 -27.50 -18.89
CA GLY A 675 -22.15 -28.34 -19.85
C GLY A 675 -21.00 -27.64 -20.57
N ALA A 676 -20.71 -26.38 -20.27
CA ALA A 676 -19.59 -25.66 -20.87
C ALA A 676 -18.26 -25.98 -20.16
N SER A 677 -17.17 -25.82 -20.90
CA SER A 677 -15.81 -26.01 -20.39
C SER A 677 -14.93 -24.84 -20.81
N THR A 678 -13.93 -24.54 -19.99
CA THR A 678 -12.86 -23.57 -20.31
C THR A 678 -11.52 -24.14 -19.89
N THR A 679 -10.46 -23.63 -20.48
CA THR A 679 -9.10 -23.92 -20.02
C THR A 679 -8.62 -22.76 -19.17
N VAL A 680 -8.23 -23.05 -17.93
CA VAL A 680 -7.50 -22.12 -17.07
C VAL A 680 -6.01 -22.26 -17.35
N THR A 681 -5.29 -21.14 -17.23
CA THR A 681 -3.86 -21.06 -17.49
C THR A 681 -3.21 -20.28 -16.37
N PHE A 682 -2.31 -20.92 -15.66
CA PHE A 682 -1.55 -20.35 -14.56
C PHE A 682 -0.10 -20.14 -15.00
N SER A 683 0.47 -19.02 -14.62
CA SER A 683 1.88 -18.70 -14.80
C SER A 683 2.63 -18.99 -13.52
N VAL A 684 3.73 -19.74 -13.62
CA VAL A 684 4.56 -20.09 -12.46
C VAL A 684 5.97 -19.59 -12.74
N PRO A 685 6.32 -18.37 -12.33
CA PRO A 685 7.70 -17.90 -12.35
C PRO A 685 8.55 -18.70 -11.35
N VAL A 686 9.87 -18.73 -11.54
CA VAL A 686 10.77 -19.46 -10.63
C VAL A 686 10.65 -18.93 -9.20
N HIS A 687 10.39 -17.62 -9.03
CA HIS A 687 10.18 -17.00 -7.72
C HIS A 687 9.07 -17.69 -6.90
N ASP A 688 8.01 -18.21 -7.53
CA ASP A 688 6.96 -18.96 -6.82
C ASP A 688 7.44 -20.25 -6.17
N LEU A 689 8.63 -20.73 -6.53
CA LEU A 689 9.28 -21.90 -5.96
C LEU A 689 10.28 -21.55 -4.87
N THR A 690 10.48 -20.28 -4.58
CA THR A 690 11.46 -19.85 -3.58
C THR A 690 10.88 -19.84 -2.18
N TYR A 691 11.77 -20.01 -1.22
CA TYR A 691 11.52 -19.86 0.21
C TYR A 691 12.64 -19.02 0.83
N TRP A 692 12.39 -18.40 1.97
CA TRP A 692 13.41 -17.62 2.65
C TRP A 692 14.39 -18.52 3.40
N ALA A 693 15.62 -18.60 2.92
CA ALA A 693 16.70 -19.34 3.56
C ALA A 693 17.56 -18.36 4.37
N GLY A 694 17.31 -18.29 5.64
CA GLY A 694 18.11 -17.55 6.61
C GLY A 694 18.72 -18.49 7.65
N PRO A 695 19.47 -18.01 8.64
CA PRO A 695 20.00 -18.81 9.75
C PRO A 695 18.91 -19.32 10.70
N GLY A 696 17.90 -19.85 10.20
CA GLY A 696 16.88 -20.83 10.63
C GLY A 696 16.10 -20.61 11.92
N ALA A 697 16.40 -19.64 12.77
CA ALA A 697 15.68 -19.30 13.99
C ALA A 697 16.01 -17.91 14.54
N SER A 698 16.61 -17.04 13.72
CA SER A 698 16.80 -15.64 14.10
C SER A 698 15.45 -14.95 14.21
N THR A 699 15.28 -14.14 15.22
CA THR A 699 14.19 -13.16 15.27
C THR A 699 14.45 -12.12 14.20
N TYR A 700 13.39 -11.64 13.58
CA TYR A 700 13.47 -10.53 12.63
C TYR A 700 14.24 -9.36 13.26
N PRO A 701 15.25 -8.80 12.59
CA PRO A 701 16.06 -7.75 13.17
C PRO A 701 15.26 -6.52 13.57
N SER A 702 15.68 -5.84 14.64
CA SER A 702 15.06 -4.59 15.08
C SER A 702 15.83 -3.33 14.65
N ALA A 703 17.00 -3.50 14.03
CA ALA A 703 17.84 -2.40 13.58
C ALA A 703 18.51 -2.75 12.25
N TRP A 704 18.44 -1.83 11.30
CA TRP A 704 19.11 -1.97 10.00
C TRP A 704 20.63 -1.99 10.16
N SER A 705 21.28 -2.98 9.59
CA SER A 705 22.73 -3.09 9.54
C SER A 705 23.27 -3.39 8.14
N GLY A 706 22.47 -3.13 7.11
CA GLY A 706 22.77 -3.43 5.71
C GLY A 706 21.83 -4.51 5.14
N PRO A 707 21.92 -4.84 3.86
CA PRO A 707 21.08 -5.88 3.26
C PRO A 707 21.31 -7.19 4.00
N ASP A 708 20.28 -7.69 4.63
CA ASP A 708 20.18 -8.87 5.48
C ASP A 708 21.42 -9.16 6.34
N PRO A 709 21.45 -8.67 7.59
CA PRO A 709 22.60 -8.83 8.48
C PRO A 709 22.96 -10.29 8.78
N ASP A 710 22.02 -11.19 8.60
CA ASP A 710 22.14 -12.63 8.91
C ASP A 710 22.38 -13.49 7.66
N GLY A 711 22.37 -12.89 6.45
CA GLY A 711 22.63 -13.57 5.17
C GLY A 711 21.47 -14.45 4.70
N GLY A 712 20.23 -14.09 5.03
CA GLY A 712 19.02 -14.68 4.47
C GLY A 712 18.81 -14.31 3.01
N GLY A 713 17.91 -14.99 2.35
CA GLY A 713 17.55 -14.68 0.99
C GLY A 713 16.64 -15.72 0.35
N TRP A 714 15.95 -15.30 -0.68
CA TRP A 714 15.07 -16.17 -1.43
C TRP A 714 15.88 -17.21 -2.21
N THR A 715 15.53 -18.48 -2.07
CA THR A 715 16.23 -19.59 -2.72
C THR A 715 15.27 -20.72 -3.09
N ALA A 716 15.56 -21.43 -4.18
CA ALA A 716 14.83 -22.61 -4.58
C ALA A 716 15.83 -23.76 -4.81
N PRO A 717 15.74 -24.92 -4.15
CA PRO A 717 16.61 -26.06 -4.41
C PRO A 717 16.26 -26.69 -5.75
N ALA A 718 17.26 -27.17 -6.48
CA ALA A 718 17.03 -28.05 -7.62
C ALA A 718 16.24 -29.27 -7.18
N GLY A 719 15.19 -29.59 -7.89
CA GLY A 719 14.34 -30.70 -7.51
C GLY A 719 13.02 -30.79 -8.25
N THR A 720 12.14 -31.59 -7.70
CA THR A 720 10.78 -31.78 -8.21
C THR A 720 9.80 -31.16 -7.23
N TYR A 721 9.03 -30.20 -7.73
CA TYR A 721 7.96 -29.51 -7.03
C TYR A 721 6.63 -30.18 -7.41
N ALA A 722 5.79 -30.41 -6.42
CA ALA A 722 4.46 -30.95 -6.66
C ALA A 722 3.53 -29.83 -7.17
N ILE A 723 2.70 -30.14 -8.14
CA ILE A 723 1.66 -29.25 -8.66
C ILE A 723 0.30 -29.86 -8.33
N GLY A 724 -0.57 -29.06 -7.72
CA GLY A 724 -1.96 -29.44 -7.43
C GLY A 724 -2.93 -28.40 -7.99
N VAL A 725 -3.97 -28.84 -8.71
CA VAL A 725 -5.05 -27.98 -9.18
C VAL A 725 -6.38 -28.52 -8.72
N GLY A 726 -7.21 -27.67 -8.13
CA GLY A 726 -8.52 -28.02 -7.62
C GLY A 726 -9.36 -26.84 -7.20
N ASP A 727 -10.30 -27.07 -6.31
CA ASP A 727 -11.29 -26.11 -5.81
C ASP A 727 -11.11 -25.73 -4.32
N SER A 728 -10.10 -26.31 -3.66
CA SER A 728 -9.75 -25.95 -2.27
C SER A 728 -8.40 -26.54 -1.88
N SER A 729 -7.81 -26.05 -0.79
CA SER A 729 -6.54 -26.56 -0.24
C SER A 729 -6.59 -28.06 0.13
N ALA A 730 -7.78 -28.64 0.31
CA ALA A 730 -7.99 -30.05 0.64
C ALA A 730 -8.52 -30.89 -0.53
N SER A 731 -8.88 -30.26 -1.66
CA SER A 731 -9.42 -30.93 -2.85
C SER A 731 -8.60 -30.54 -4.08
N LEU A 732 -7.57 -31.33 -4.35
CA LEU A 732 -6.66 -31.18 -5.48
C LEU A 732 -6.76 -32.41 -6.40
N PRO A 733 -7.87 -32.55 -7.16
CA PRO A 733 -8.11 -33.72 -8.01
C PRO A 733 -7.09 -33.89 -9.14
N LEU A 734 -6.42 -32.82 -9.53
CA LEU A 734 -5.36 -32.89 -10.52
C LEU A 734 -4.01 -32.67 -9.85
N THR A 735 -3.10 -33.63 -10.03
CA THR A 735 -1.73 -33.53 -9.51
C THR A 735 -0.72 -33.77 -10.60
N GLY A 736 0.35 -33.00 -10.58
CA GLY A 736 1.46 -33.09 -11.52
C GLY A 736 2.79 -32.76 -10.84
N SER A 737 3.79 -32.47 -11.62
CA SER A 737 5.09 -32.05 -11.10
C SER A 737 5.77 -31.09 -12.06
N LEU A 738 6.52 -30.15 -11.48
CA LEU A 738 7.42 -29.23 -12.17
C LEU A 738 8.85 -29.53 -11.70
N THR A 739 9.82 -29.50 -12.60
CA THR A 739 11.22 -29.77 -12.24
C THR A 739 12.06 -28.51 -12.43
N LEU A 740 12.70 -28.07 -11.35
CA LEU A 740 13.74 -27.08 -11.39
C LEU A 740 15.09 -27.79 -11.56
N ALA A 741 15.75 -27.57 -12.69
CA ALA A 741 16.95 -28.31 -13.07
C ALA A 741 18.20 -27.91 -12.27
N SER A 742 18.29 -26.67 -11.86
CA SER A 742 19.38 -26.11 -11.07
C SER A 742 18.79 -25.36 -9.88
N ALA A 743 19.46 -25.39 -8.75
CA ALA A 743 19.08 -24.55 -7.62
C ALA A 743 19.22 -23.08 -8.01
N VAL A 744 18.28 -22.27 -7.56
CA VAL A 744 18.37 -20.83 -7.55
C VAL A 744 18.84 -20.44 -6.14
N GLY A 745 19.99 -19.80 -6.05
CA GLY A 745 20.56 -19.35 -4.78
C GLY A 745 19.96 -18.04 -4.33
N PRO A 746 20.39 -17.50 -3.20
CA PRO A 746 20.13 -16.10 -2.92
C PRO A 746 20.64 -15.34 -4.14
N ASP A 747 19.71 -14.89 -4.96
CA ASP A 747 20.07 -14.19 -6.17
C ASP A 747 20.34 -12.73 -5.82
N THR A 748 21.31 -12.15 -6.42
CA THR A 748 21.64 -10.74 -6.25
C THR A 748 21.82 -10.11 -7.61
N VAL A 749 20.90 -9.25 -7.94
CA VAL A 749 21.13 -8.29 -9.02
C VAL A 749 22.09 -7.22 -8.46
N THR A 750 23.16 -6.95 -9.14
CA THR A 750 24.08 -5.86 -8.80
C THR A 750 24.03 -4.84 -9.91
N LEU A 751 23.52 -3.65 -9.61
CA LEU A 751 23.56 -2.51 -10.52
C LEU A 751 24.68 -1.58 -10.11
N THR A 752 25.60 -1.31 -11.02
CA THR A 752 26.72 -0.40 -10.76
C THR A 752 26.24 1.03 -10.97
N SER A 753 26.36 1.89 -9.95
CA SER A 753 26.09 3.31 -10.11
C SER A 753 26.97 3.89 -11.20
N PRO A 754 26.38 4.59 -12.19
CA PRO A 754 27.19 5.28 -13.21
C PRO A 754 27.88 6.51 -12.64
N GLY A 755 27.65 6.83 -11.36
CA GLY A 755 28.08 8.08 -10.74
C GLY A 755 27.29 9.28 -11.27
N ASP A 756 27.49 10.43 -10.66
CA ASP A 756 26.82 11.66 -11.06
C ASP A 756 27.13 12.03 -12.51
N GLN A 757 26.10 12.45 -13.22
CA GLN A 757 26.17 12.75 -14.64
C GLN A 757 26.06 14.26 -14.87
N ALA A 758 26.79 14.74 -15.89
CA ALA A 758 26.68 16.13 -16.31
C ALA A 758 26.54 16.21 -17.83
N THR A 759 25.56 16.92 -18.31
CA THR A 759 25.24 17.01 -19.74
C THR A 759 24.87 18.44 -20.09
N ALA A 760 25.40 18.98 -21.19
CA ALA A 760 24.99 20.31 -21.66
C ALA A 760 23.57 20.26 -22.20
N ALA A 761 22.74 21.27 -21.94
CA ALA A 761 21.43 21.38 -22.55
C ALA A 761 21.50 21.33 -24.08
N GLY A 762 20.70 20.51 -24.71
CA GLY A 762 20.72 20.23 -26.14
C GLY A 762 21.76 19.18 -26.59
N ALA A 763 22.53 18.60 -25.68
CA ALA A 763 23.47 17.55 -26.00
C ALA A 763 22.78 16.16 -26.05
N THR A 764 23.32 15.32 -26.94
CA THR A 764 22.85 13.94 -27.05
C THR A 764 23.56 13.08 -26.00
N VAL A 765 22.77 12.29 -25.27
CA VAL A 765 23.20 11.35 -24.27
C VAL A 765 23.19 9.92 -24.82
N ASN A 766 24.17 9.12 -24.40
CA ASN A 766 24.20 7.69 -24.59
C ASN A 766 24.97 7.09 -23.40
N LEU A 767 24.26 6.76 -22.33
CA LEU A 767 24.79 6.19 -21.10
C LEU A 767 24.33 4.73 -20.98
N GLN A 768 25.29 3.80 -20.98
CA GLN A 768 25.03 2.40 -20.75
C GLN A 768 25.13 2.09 -19.25
N LEU A 769 24.05 1.61 -18.65
CA LEU A 769 24.07 1.07 -17.31
C LEU A 769 24.71 -0.32 -17.32
N THR A 770 25.42 -0.64 -16.25
CA THR A 770 26.05 -1.95 -16.09
C THR A 770 25.42 -2.64 -14.88
N ALA A 771 24.68 -3.70 -15.14
CA ALA A 771 24.18 -4.59 -14.10
C ALA A 771 24.66 -6.02 -14.34
N THR A 772 24.82 -6.75 -13.27
CA THR A 772 25.14 -8.17 -13.29
C THR A 772 24.19 -8.90 -12.38
N ASP A 773 23.87 -10.12 -12.75
CA ASP A 773 23.06 -11.03 -12.00
C ASP A 773 23.93 -12.21 -11.55
N SER A 774 23.77 -12.63 -10.29
CA SER A 774 24.53 -13.74 -9.72
C SER A 774 24.02 -15.08 -10.25
N ALA A 775 22.76 -15.17 -10.69
CA ALA A 775 22.19 -16.37 -11.30
C ALA A 775 22.50 -16.42 -12.81
N ALA A 776 22.92 -17.57 -13.26
CA ALA A 776 23.30 -17.76 -14.66
C ALA A 776 22.10 -17.97 -15.56
N GLY A 777 21.97 -17.13 -16.58
CA GLY A 777 20.93 -17.28 -17.61
C GLY A 777 19.73 -16.37 -17.46
N GLN A 778 19.73 -15.50 -16.48
CA GLN A 778 18.73 -14.47 -16.29
C GLN A 778 18.89 -13.36 -17.32
N THR A 779 17.81 -12.65 -17.60
CA THR A 779 17.82 -11.42 -18.39
C THR A 779 17.34 -10.28 -17.52
N LEU A 780 18.10 -9.22 -17.51
CA LEU A 780 17.77 -8.02 -16.75
C LEU A 780 16.82 -7.12 -17.54
N SER A 781 15.86 -6.55 -16.84
CA SER A 781 15.05 -5.43 -17.27
C SER A 781 15.37 -4.20 -16.44
N TYR A 782 15.15 -3.02 -16.99
CA TYR A 782 15.53 -1.77 -16.33
C TYR A 782 14.34 -0.81 -16.28
N THR A 783 14.19 -0.14 -15.15
CA THR A 783 13.31 1.00 -14.99
C THR A 783 14.09 2.21 -14.50
N ALA A 784 13.59 3.40 -14.71
CA ALA A 784 14.20 4.62 -14.18
C ALA A 784 13.12 5.66 -13.84
N THR A 785 13.34 6.36 -12.74
CA THR A 785 12.60 7.57 -12.35
C THR A 785 13.57 8.76 -12.32
N GLY A 786 13.05 9.97 -12.37
CA GLY A 786 13.89 11.19 -12.34
C GLY A 786 14.78 11.42 -13.56
N LEU A 787 14.57 10.78 -14.70
CA LEU A 787 15.39 11.05 -15.88
C LEU A 787 15.17 12.48 -16.40
N PRO A 788 16.26 13.23 -16.69
CA PRO A 788 16.14 14.53 -17.31
C PRO A 788 15.27 14.56 -18.56
N ALA A 789 14.57 15.67 -18.77
CA ALA A 789 13.64 15.84 -19.89
C ALA A 789 14.33 15.60 -21.24
N GLY A 790 13.73 14.73 -22.05
CA GLY A 790 14.26 14.33 -23.37
C GLY A 790 15.17 13.11 -23.34
N LEU A 791 15.45 12.54 -22.16
CA LEU A 791 16.12 11.27 -22.02
C LEU A 791 15.10 10.13 -21.83
N SER A 792 15.47 8.95 -22.23
CA SER A 792 14.67 7.75 -22.07
C SER A 792 15.56 6.53 -21.85
N LEU A 793 15.11 5.64 -20.99
CA LEU A 793 15.77 4.36 -20.72
C LEU A 793 15.21 3.28 -21.66
N ASN A 794 16.08 2.47 -22.22
CA ASN A 794 15.68 1.24 -22.88
C ASN A 794 15.53 0.13 -21.84
N PRO A 795 14.31 -0.38 -21.59
CA PRO A 795 14.10 -1.32 -20.51
C PRO A 795 14.75 -2.70 -20.69
N SER A 796 15.22 -3.02 -21.91
CA SER A 796 15.83 -4.32 -22.17
C SER A 796 17.36 -4.27 -22.22
N THR A 797 17.95 -3.10 -22.42
CA THR A 797 19.40 -2.97 -22.57
C THR A 797 20.03 -2.11 -21.46
N GLY A 798 19.26 -1.36 -20.73
CA GLY A 798 19.79 -0.39 -19.76
C GLY A 798 20.45 0.84 -20.39
N ASP A 799 20.23 1.10 -21.69
CA ASP A 799 20.76 2.29 -22.37
C ASP A 799 19.88 3.51 -22.05
N ILE A 800 20.43 4.54 -21.42
CA ILE A 800 19.79 5.84 -21.30
C ILE A 800 20.21 6.69 -22.48
N THR A 801 19.27 7.05 -23.35
CA THR A 801 19.53 7.78 -24.58
C THR A 801 18.54 8.91 -24.78
N GLY A 802 18.93 9.91 -25.57
CA GLY A 802 18.08 11.05 -25.89
C GLY A 802 18.84 12.35 -26.05
N THR A 803 18.14 13.45 -25.99
CA THR A 803 18.73 14.79 -25.97
C THR A 803 18.22 15.51 -24.74
N ALA A 804 19.09 15.87 -23.83
CA ALA A 804 18.74 16.62 -22.62
C ALA A 804 18.24 18.02 -23.01
N LEU A 805 16.96 18.33 -22.74
CA LEU A 805 16.30 19.48 -23.36
C LEU A 805 16.47 20.79 -22.59
N TYR A 806 16.48 20.72 -21.28
CA TYR A 806 16.45 21.91 -20.42
C TYR A 806 17.59 21.87 -19.40
N GLN A 807 17.89 23.02 -18.82
CA GLN A 807 18.80 23.12 -17.69
C GLN A 807 18.07 22.68 -16.44
N GLU A 808 18.47 21.55 -15.85
CA GLU A 808 17.89 20.91 -14.67
C GLU A 808 18.92 20.08 -13.94
N SER A 809 18.68 19.75 -12.68
CA SER A 809 19.44 18.77 -11.93
C SER A 809 18.43 17.82 -11.32
N ASP A 810 18.51 16.55 -11.66
CA ASP A 810 17.57 15.53 -11.26
C ASP A 810 18.31 14.43 -10.50
N VAL A 811 17.69 13.90 -9.46
CA VAL A 811 18.11 12.62 -8.89
C VAL A 811 17.47 11.51 -9.71
N VAL A 812 18.31 10.75 -10.40
CA VAL A 812 17.88 9.62 -11.21
C VAL A 812 18.01 8.36 -10.41
N THR A 813 16.92 7.68 -10.17
CA THR A 813 16.93 6.33 -9.62
C THR A 813 16.71 5.33 -10.76
N VAL A 814 17.63 4.40 -10.89
CA VAL A 814 17.53 3.29 -11.84
C VAL A 814 17.44 1.99 -11.08
N THR A 815 16.50 1.14 -11.48
CA THR A 815 16.33 -0.22 -10.95
C THR A 815 16.60 -1.22 -12.06
N ALA A 816 17.43 -2.22 -11.78
CA ALA A 816 17.60 -3.39 -12.61
C ALA A 816 16.91 -4.57 -11.95
N THR A 817 16.00 -5.21 -12.67
CA THR A 817 15.21 -6.36 -12.20
C THR A 817 15.47 -7.55 -13.12
N ASP A 818 15.71 -8.72 -12.56
CA ASP A 818 15.88 -9.96 -13.32
C ASP A 818 14.53 -10.60 -13.70
N THR A 819 14.57 -11.74 -14.38
CA THR A 819 13.37 -12.49 -14.79
C THR A 819 12.70 -13.22 -13.63
N GLU A 820 13.32 -13.29 -12.46
CA GLU A 820 12.82 -13.92 -11.24
C GLU A 820 12.22 -12.89 -10.26
N GLY A 821 12.43 -11.58 -10.54
CA GLY A 821 11.90 -10.48 -9.74
C GLY A 821 12.87 -9.93 -8.70
N TYR A 822 14.12 -10.40 -8.68
CA TYR A 822 15.16 -9.77 -7.85
C TYR A 822 15.61 -8.46 -8.49
N GLU A 823 15.83 -7.46 -7.67
CA GLU A 823 16.18 -6.13 -8.16
C GLU A 823 17.25 -5.44 -7.32
N ASN A 824 17.88 -4.47 -7.92
CA ASN A 824 18.79 -3.56 -7.24
C ASN A 824 18.67 -2.17 -7.86
N SER A 825 18.60 -1.17 -7.01
CA SER A 825 18.45 0.22 -7.39
C SER A 825 19.68 1.02 -7.04
N VAL A 826 20.00 2.01 -7.86
CA VAL A 826 21.03 3.02 -7.59
C VAL A 826 20.51 4.39 -7.94
N SER A 827 20.80 5.36 -7.10
CA SER A 827 20.48 6.76 -7.36
C SER A 827 21.77 7.56 -7.62
N PHE A 828 21.68 8.54 -8.50
CA PHE A 828 22.78 9.45 -8.84
C PHE A 828 22.22 10.78 -9.36
N GLU A 829 22.96 11.86 -9.16
CA GLU A 829 22.56 13.18 -9.67
C GLU A 829 22.84 13.29 -11.16
N TRP A 830 21.91 13.89 -11.92
CA TRP A 830 22.10 14.24 -13.33
C TRP A 830 21.89 15.74 -13.56
N ALA A 831 22.99 16.46 -13.69
CA ALA A 831 22.95 17.90 -13.98
C ALA A 831 22.94 18.15 -15.48
N VAL A 832 21.92 18.86 -15.97
CA VAL A 832 21.83 19.30 -17.37
C VAL A 832 22.07 20.81 -17.46
N GLY A 833 23.00 21.21 -18.31
CA GLY A 833 23.21 22.63 -18.65
C GLY A 833 24.46 23.30 -18.11
N GLY A 834 25.26 22.61 -17.29
CA GLY A 834 26.59 23.06 -16.82
C GLY A 834 27.75 22.24 -17.41
N THR A 835 28.93 22.80 -17.47
CA THR A 835 30.16 22.00 -17.52
C THR A 835 30.29 21.26 -16.20
N ALA A 836 30.61 19.97 -16.25
CA ALA A 836 30.79 19.14 -15.07
C ALA A 836 31.56 19.84 -13.96
N THR A 837 31.03 19.79 -12.73
CA THR A 837 31.81 20.11 -11.54
C THR A 837 32.94 19.09 -11.42
N THR A 838 34.18 19.52 -11.34
CA THR A 838 35.32 18.62 -11.09
C THR A 838 35.89 18.94 -9.73
N CYS A 839 35.94 17.94 -8.85
CA CYS A 839 36.64 18.01 -7.59
C CYS A 839 37.96 17.25 -7.70
N GLY A 840 39.08 17.84 -7.27
CA GLY A 840 40.40 17.24 -7.46
C GLY A 840 41.51 17.91 -6.70
N ALA A 841 42.67 17.27 -6.71
CA ALA A 841 43.91 17.78 -6.04
C ALA A 841 44.71 18.75 -6.91
N SER A 842 44.15 19.25 -8.02
CA SER A 842 44.86 20.23 -8.88
C SER A 842 43.86 21.07 -9.66
N GLY A 843 44.02 22.39 -9.63
CA GLY A 843 43.22 23.36 -10.36
C GLY A 843 43.45 23.37 -11.86
N THR A 844 42.59 24.07 -12.59
CA THR A 844 42.65 24.22 -14.04
C THR A 844 43.83 25.09 -14.54
N GLY A 845 44.55 25.74 -13.62
CA GLY A 845 45.67 26.61 -13.95
C GLY A 845 45.25 27.98 -14.44
N GLU A 846 44.04 28.43 -14.17
CA GLU A 846 43.54 29.75 -14.44
C GLU A 846 44.18 30.78 -13.48
N SER A 847 44.10 32.08 -13.84
CA SER A 847 44.69 33.14 -13.03
C SER A 847 43.82 33.50 -11.85
N GLU A 848 44.41 33.49 -10.65
CA GLU A 848 43.77 33.84 -9.38
C GLU A 848 43.16 35.26 -9.40
N LEU A 849 41.99 35.41 -8.76
CA LEU A 849 41.43 36.72 -8.48
C LEU A 849 42.28 37.43 -7.40
N SER A 850 42.49 38.72 -7.58
CA SER A 850 43.12 39.51 -6.54
C SER A 850 42.21 39.61 -5.33
N GLU A 851 42.67 39.09 -4.21
CA GLU A 851 41.98 39.04 -2.92
C GLU A 851 41.99 40.36 -2.14
N SER A 852 42.56 41.43 -2.72
CA SER A 852 42.62 42.71 -2.10
C SER A 852 41.23 43.31 -1.84
N GLY A 853 40.89 43.43 -0.54
CA GLY A 853 39.58 43.94 -0.10
C GLY A 853 38.55 42.84 0.20
N PHE A 854 38.91 41.57 0.07
CA PHE A 854 38.04 40.46 0.49
C PHE A 854 37.96 40.41 2.02
N THR A 855 36.84 40.02 2.54
CA THR A 855 36.61 39.75 3.95
C THR A 855 36.04 38.37 4.16
N ALA A 856 36.39 37.66 5.21
CA ALA A 856 35.88 36.35 5.54
C ALA A 856 35.22 36.30 6.92
N SER A 857 34.25 35.41 7.01
CA SER A 857 33.55 35.05 8.23
C SER A 857 33.30 33.55 8.30
N THR A 858 32.93 33.03 9.45
CA THR A 858 32.66 31.59 9.69
C THR A 858 31.57 31.46 10.73
N SER A 859 30.82 30.37 10.69
CA SER A 859 29.92 29.94 11.75
C SER A 859 30.66 29.28 12.92
N ALA A 860 31.88 28.77 12.68
CA ALA A 860 32.70 28.15 13.74
C ALA A 860 33.35 29.20 14.66
N PRO A 861 33.57 28.88 15.95
CA PRO A 861 34.38 29.72 16.81
C PRO A 861 35.81 29.81 16.30
N SER A 862 36.34 31.01 16.26
CA SER A 862 37.78 31.23 15.90
C SER A 862 38.31 32.46 16.59
N SER A 863 39.60 32.47 16.96
CA SER A 863 40.20 33.61 17.64
C SER A 863 41.68 33.83 17.29
N GLY A 864 42.15 35.03 17.41
CA GLY A 864 43.58 35.37 17.36
C GLY A 864 44.23 35.11 16.01
N THR A 865 45.26 34.25 15.99
CA THR A 865 46.04 33.91 14.79
C THR A 865 45.35 33.00 13.81
N ASP A 866 44.19 32.40 14.22
CA ASP A 866 43.42 31.46 13.45
C ASP A 866 42.09 32.07 12.94
N ALA A 867 41.97 33.39 12.89
CA ALA A 867 40.79 34.09 12.42
C ALA A 867 40.49 33.84 10.91
N PRO A 868 39.22 33.78 10.46
CA PRO A 868 38.83 33.49 9.08
C PRO A 868 39.54 34.36 8.03
N GLN A 869 39.76 35.62 8.35
CA GLN A 869 40.44 36.57 7.47
C GLN A 869 41.87 36.17 7.13
N ASN A 870 42.52 35.35 7.96
CA ASN A 870 43.88 34.94 7.75
C ASN A 870 44.05 33.98 6.56
N ALA A 871 43.05 33.21 6.23
CA ALA A 871 43.08 32.29 5.07
C ALA A 871 43.11 33.03 3.74
N ILE A 872 42.46 34.22 3.65
CA ILE A 872 42.41 35.01 2.42
C ILE A 872 43.65 35.87 2.20
N THR A 873 44.38 36.23 3.27
CA THR A 873 45.49 37.15 3.18
C THR A 873 46.83 36.47 2.89
N ASN A 874 46.82 35.17 2.70
CA ASN A 874 48.03 34.41 2.42
C ASN A 874 48.30 34.27 0.93
N ALA A 875 48.91 35.27 0.38
CA ALA A 875 49.61 35.10 -0.87
C ALA A 875 50.73 34.03 -0.68
N VAL A 876 50.76 33.08 -1.57
CA VAL A 876 51.76 32.02 -1.67
C VAL A 876 53.15 32.63 -1.88
N ASN A 877 53.80 33.11 -0.83
CA ASN A 877 55.17 33.61 -0.84
C ASN A 877 55.96 33.15 0.38
N GLY A 878 56.03 31.88 0.60
CA GLY A 878 57.19 31.18 1.17
C GLY A 878 57.63 31.51 2.60
N ALA A 879 56.90 32.28 3.39
CA ALA A 879 57.31 32.57 4.77
C ALA A 879 56.11 32.81 5.67
N SER A 880 55.97 31.95 6.67
CA SER A 880 55.04 32.07 7.80
C SER A 880 53.54 32.09 7.38
N VAL A 881 52.97 30.95 7.20
CA VAL A 881 51.57 30.70 6.80
C VAL A 881 50.66 31.16 7.93
N THR A 882 49.83 32.18 7.71
CA THR A 882 48.63 32.43 8.52
C THR A 882 47.53 31.50 8.02
N ARG A 883 46.78 30.89 8.89
CA ARG A 883 45.74 29.90 8.56
C ARG A 883 44.43 30.30 9.21
N PHE A 884 43.35 29.72 8.69
CA PHE A 884 42.13 29.59 9.42
C PHE A 884 42.10 28.21 10.08
N SER A 885 41.63 28.13 11.34
CA SER A 885 41.29 26.91 12.05
C SER A 885 40.03 27.20 12.85
N SER A 886 39.11 26.27 12.84
CA SER A 886 37.90 26.36 13.64
C SER A 886 38.11 26.04 15.13
N ASP A 887 39.28 25.51 15.49
CA ASP A 887 39.59 25.00 16.85
C ASP A 887 38.63 23.90 17.33
N GLU A 888 37.86 23.30 16.44
CA GLU A 888 36.87 22.23 16.68
C GLU A 888 37.00 21.16 15.59
N ASP A 889 36.48 19.96 15.87
CA ASP A 889 36.35 18.90 14.87
C ASP A 889 35.46 19.38 13.71
N GLN A 890 35.68 18.85 12.50
CA GLN A 890 34.80 19.16 11.38
C GLN A 890 33.42 18.64 11.70
N ALA A 891 32.44 19.49 11.60
CA ALA A 891 31.02 19.16 11.79
C ALA A 891 30.21 19.59 10.55
N THR A 892 29.26 18.81 10.18
CA THR A 892 28.32 19.13 9.09
C THR A 892 27.64 20.47 9.37
N GLY A 893 27.54 21.30 8.32
CA GLY A 893 26.93 22.63 8.44
C GLY A 893 27.86 23.76 8.90
N LEU A 894 29.13 23.50 9.22
CA LEU A 894 30.10 24.58 9.44
C LEU A 894 30.36 25.33 8.14
N THR A 895 30.38 26.68 8.22
CA THR A 895 30.50 27.53 7.03
C THR A 895 31.78 28.38 7.09
N TYR A 896 32.33 28.61 5.92
CA TYR A 896 33.38 29.59 5.69
C TYR A 896 32.98 30.49 4.52
N GLU A 897 32.61 31.74 4.80
CA GLU A 897 32.10 32.71 3.82
C GLU A 897 33.19 33.73 3.45
N VAL A 898 33.31 34.03 2.17
CA VAL A 898 34.15 35.10 1.63
C VAL A 898 33.25 36.15 0.94
N ASN A 899 33.37 37.40 1.37
CA ASN A 899 32.76 38.53 0.71
C ASN A 899 33.83 39.25 -0.13
N MET A 900 33.70 39.22 -1.42
CA MET A 900 34.65 39.78 -2.38
C MET A 900 34.50 41.31 -2.57
N GLY A 901 33.62 41.95 -1.78
CA GLY A 901 33.42 43.42 -1.81
C GLY A 901 32.63 43.94 -3.04
N SER A 902 32.60 43.22 -4.11
CA SER A 902 31.80 43.46 -5.32
C SER A 902 31.66 42.19 -6.13
N ALA A 903 30.67 42.08 -6.99
CA ALA A 903 30.49 40.92 -7.82
C ALA A 903 31.73 40.63 -8.68
N LYS A 904 32.21 39.41 -8.61
CA LYS A 904 33.34 38.86 -9.39
C LYS A 904 32.88 37.70 -10.21
N THR A 905 33.54 37.44 -11.33
CA THR A 905 33.31 36.25 -12.15
C THR A 905 34.45 35.25 -11.92
N PHE A 906 34.10 34.03 -11.53
CA PHE A 906 35.03 32.96 -11.23
C PHE A 906 34.36 31.59 -11.49
N ASN A 907 35.17 30.56 -11.62
CA ASN A 907 34.74 29.19 -11.98
C ASN A 907 35.47 28.12 -11.17
N GLU A 908 36.20 28.52 -10.16
CA GLU A 908 36.98 27.62 -9.36
C GLU A 908 37.27 28.23 -7.97
N ILE A 909 37.26 27.41 -6.96
CA ILE A 909 37.87 27.72 -5.65
C ILE A 909 38.94 26.69 -5.31
N GLU A 910 39.99 27.13 -4.65
CA GLU A 910 41.05 26.27 -4.16
C GLU A 910 41.18 26.45 -2.63
N MET A 911 41.17 25.33 -1.92
CA MET A 911 41.45 25.28 -0.48
C MET A 911 42.75 24.54 -0.23
N ALA A 912 43.73 25.20 0.37
CA ALA A 912 45.05 24.64 0.58
C ALA A 912 45.45 24.66 2.05
N SER A 913 46.03 23.57 2.53
CA SER A 913 46.62 23.39 3.87
C SER A 913 48.12 23.01 3.77
N PRO A 914 48.98 23.91 3.26
CA PRO A 914 50.34 23.57 2.91
C PRO A 914 51.23 23.14 4.10
N GLY A 915 50.80 23.42 5.34
CA GLY A 915 51.46 22.99 6.56
C GLY A 915 50.94 21.70 7.19
N SER A 916 49.78 21.20 6.71
CA SER A 916 49.06 20.08 7.27
C SER A 916 48.39 19.30 6.14
N PRO A 917 49.09 18.45 5.42
CA PRO A 917 48.56 17.80 4.20
C PRO A 917 47.46 16.78 4.44
N THR A 918 47.11 16.51 5.70
CA THR A 918 45.99 15.67 6.09
C THR A 918 44.75 16.47 6.51
N ASP A 919 44.89 17.80 6.64
CA ASP A 919 43.82 18.68 7.09
C ASP A 919 43.08 19.25 5.86
N TYR A 920 42.03 18.59 5.42
CA TYR A 920 41.16 19.02 4.33
C TYR A 920 39.73 18.68 4.66
N ALA A 921 38.76 19.35 4.00
CA ALA A 921 37.35 19.10 4.20
C ALA A 921 37.00 17.69 3.71
N SER A 922 36.45 16.83 4.57
CA SER A 922 36.04 15.46 4.20
C SER A 922 34.90 15.41 3.20
N GLY A 923 34.01 16.42 3.24
CA GLY A 923 32.97 16.68 2.27
C GLY A 923 32.53 18.14 2.40
N TYR A 924 32.19 18.77 1.27
CA TYR A 924 31.74 20.16 1.29
C TYR A 924 30.93 20.52 0.04
N ARG A 925 30.12 21.58 0.17
CA ARG A 925 29.51 22.25 -0.97
C ARG A 925 30.00 23.70 -1.08
N VAL A 926 30.07 24.18 -2.30
CA VAL A 926 30.37 25.55 -2.60
C VAL A 926 29.09 26.25 -3.01
N GLN A 927 28.80 27.36 -2.33
CA GLN A 927 27.62 28.16 -2.63
C GLN A 927 28.05 29.59 -3.01
N VAL A 928 27.29 30.24 -3.88
CA VAL A 928 27.52 31.62 -4.29
C VAL A 928 26.29 32.48 -4.04
N SER A 929 26.51 33.77 -3.75
CA SER A 929 25.43 34.72 -3.52
C SER A 929 25.78 36.11 -4.05
N SER A 930 24.76 36.82 -4.53
CA SER A 930 24.89 38.24 -4.88
C SER A 930 24.61 39.18 -3.70
N ASN A 931 23.97 38.69 -2.63
CA ASN A 931 23.48 39.52 -1.52
C ASN A 931 23.89 38.99 -0.12
N GLY A 932 24.56 37.86 0.01
CA GLY A 932 24.95 37.24 1.25
C GLY A 932 23.78 36.68 2.09
N SER A 933 22.64 36.44 1.47
CA SER A 933 21.43 35.96 2.16
C SER A 933 20.68 34.90 1.38
N THR A 934 20.83 34.86 0.07
CA THR A 934 20.25 33.84 -0.79
C THR A 934 21.39 33.17 -1.51
N TRP A 935 21.52 31.86 -1.29
CA TRP A 935 22.65 31.08 -1.73
C TRP A 935 22.27 30.10 -2.83
N THR A 936 23.17 29.89 -3.79
CA THR A 936 23.02 28.90 -4.84
C THR A 936 24.22 27.97 -4.80
N THR A 937 23.98 26.68 -4.65
CA THR A 937 25.04 25.65 -4.69
C THR A 937 25.60 25.55 -6.11
N VAL A 938 26.92 25.57 -6.27
CA VAL A 938 27.61 25.52 -7.57
C VAL A 938 28.55 24.33 -7.67
N ALA A 939 28.89 23.72 -6.54
CA ALA A 939 29.68 22.49 -6.47
C ALA A 939 29.39 21.75 -5.16
N THR A 940 29.41 20.42 -5.23
CA THR A 940 29.45 19.54 -4.04
C THR A 940 30.60 18.58 -4.23
N CYS A 941 31.51 18.50 -3.27
CA CYS A 941 32.76 17.78 -3.38
C CYS A 941 33.01 16.94 -2.13
N GLY A 942 33.53 15.71 -2.32
CA GLY A 942 34.27 14.97 -1.30
C GLY A 942 35.70 15.43 -1.28
N GLY A 943 36.32 15.58 -0.10
CA GLY A 943 37.68 15.97 0.03
C GLY A 943 38.64 14.92 -0.54
N VAL A 944 39.58 15.35 -1.37
CA VAL A 944 40.51 14.45 -2.07
C VAL A 944 41.99 14.71 -1.70
N GLY A 945 42.20 15.71 -0.86
CA GLY A 945 43.60 16.08 -0.43
C GLY A 945 43.80 17.58 -0.30
N THR A 946 45.02 18.03 -0.26
CA THR A 946 45.35 19.45 -0.22
C THR A 946 46.39 19.77 -1.30
N PRO A 947 46.19 20.72 -2.20
CA PRO A 947 44.98 21.56 -2.29
C PRO A 947 43.75 20.73 -2.67
N ASP A 948 42.61 21.17 -2.17
CA ASP A 948 41.30 20.65 -2.55
C ASP A 948 40.61 21.69 -3.46
N VAL A 949 40.32 21.32 -4.69
CA VAL A 949 39.92 22.24 -5.75
C VAL A 949 38.52 21.85 -6.23
N ALA A 950 37.60 22.81 -6.18
CA ALA A 950 36.30 22.68 -6.80
C ALA A 950 36.19 23.60 -8.03
N SER A 951 36.10 23.02 -9.22
CA SER A 951 35.87 23.74 -10.47
C SER A 951 34.41 23.56 -10.87
N PHE A 952 33.76 24.64 -11.28
CA PHE A 952 32.34 24.70 -11.60
C PHE A 952 32.06 25.70 -12.74
N PRO A 953 30.87 25.71 -13.34
CA PRO A 953 30.51 26.69 -14.34
C PRO A 953 30.74 28.12 -13.85
N SER A 954 31.23 28.98 -14.74
CA SER A 954 31.57 30.37 -14.42
C SER A 954 30.41 31.11 -13.75
N GLN A 955 30.62 31.55 -12.51
CA GLN A 955 29.65 32.29 -11.72
C GLN A 955 30.03 33.75 -11.59
N THR A 956 29.03 34.62 -11.45
CA THR A 956 29.22 36.04 -11.12
C THR A 956 28.52 36.33 -9.82
N ALA A 957 29.29 36.45 -8.73
CA ALA A 957 28.75 36.64 -7.40
C ALA A 957 29.62 37.57 -6.55
N GLN A 958 29.08 38.11 -5.48
CA GLN A 958 29.82 38.94 -4.51
C GLN A 958 30.27 38.10 -3.32
N TYR A 959 29.56 37.05 -3.01
CA TYR A 959 29.82 36.16 -1.90
C TYR A 959 30.01 34.73 -2.38
N VAL A 960 30.94 34.03 -1.74
CA VAL A 960 31.12 32.60 -1.89
C VAL A 960 31.21 31.97 -0.51
N GLU A 961 30.54 30.85 -0.31
CA GLU A 961 30.52 30.12 0.97
C GLU A 961 30.91 28.66 0.71
N VAL A 962 31.75 28.11 1.57
CA VAL A 962 32.04 26.69 1.66
C VAL A 962 31.27 26.17 2.89
N VAL A 963 30.44 25.19 2.71
CA VAL A 963 29.65 24.53 3.78
C VAL A 963 30.13 23.08 3.89
N LEU A 964 30.56 22.64 5.07
CA LEU A 964 30.95 21.27 5.30
C LEU A 964 29.72 20.36 5.28
N THR A 965 29.79 19.27 4.51
CA THR A 965 28.71 18.27 4.36
C THR A 965 29.06 16.93 5.03
N ALA A 966 30.32 16.75 5.44
CA ALA A 966 30.75 15.57 6.19
C ALA A 966 31.44 15.99 7.49
N ALA A 967 31.27 15.19 8.52
CA ALA A 967 32.00 15.33 9.78
C ALA A 967 33.31 14.53 9.74
N ASP A 968 34.35 15.03 10.39
CA ASP A 968 35.60 14.31 10.59
C ASP A 968 36.14 14.54 12.01
N THR A 969 36.35 13.45 12.73
CA THR A 969 36.85 13.46 14.11
C THR A 969 38.33 13.09 14.19
N SER A 970 39.03 13.06 13.08
CA SER A 970 40.44 12.64 13.01
C SER A 970 41.47 13.76 13.25
N TYR A 971 41.11 14.86 13.91
CA TYR A 971 42.00 15.93 14.34
C TYR A 971 42.69 15.63 15.64
#